data_06e15fbb714a8487836a636da8d15da4
#
_entry.id   06e15fbb714a8487836a636da8d15da4
#
_cell.length_a   1.000
_cell.length_b   1.000
_cell.length_c   1.000
_cell.angle_alpha   90.00
_cell.angle_beta   90.00
_cell.angle_gamma   90.00
#
_symmetry.space_group_name_H-M   'P 1'
#
loop_
_entity.id
_entity.type
_entity.pdbx_description
1 polymer ?
#
loop_
_entity_poly.entity_id
_entity_poly.type
_entity_poly.pdbx_seq_one_letter_code
_entity_poly.pdbx_strand_id
1 'polypeptide(L)'
;MMNEPTPKEIKETRLYAEWGLTDEEYHQIETILQREPNYTETGLFSVMWSEHCSYKNSKPVLKKFPTEGLQVLQGPGEGAGIVDIGDGLAVVFKAESHNHPSAVEPYEGAATGVGGIIRDIFSMGARPIALLDSLRFGELTDARTRYLFQEVVAGISGYGNCIGIPTVGGEIAFEPCYQGNPLVNAMCVGLIRHDEIQKGQAKGVGNSILYVGAKTGRDGIHGATFASEEFSEGEEQQRSAVQVGDPFMEKLLLEACLDLIKNHQDILIGIQDMGAAGLVSSSAEMASKAGSGLILELDKVPQRETQMSPYEMLLSESQERMLICVEKGAEQQVCELFQTYDLEAVAIGSVTDDGQYRVFHGGKIVADVPVDALAEEAPVYQKAYQEPERMRAFKKLAPFIPEITNSTELLKRLLQQPTIASKKSVYETYDSQVQTNTVVQPGSDAAVLRVRGTNKALAMTTDCNSRYLYLNPEIGGQIAVAEAARNIVASGAQPLAITDCLNYGSPDKPESFWELWTSADGIAAACRQLGTPVISGNVSLYNETDGQAIYPTPMIGMVGVIEDVSQITTQAFKQVDDLIYLIGETHADFNGSEIQKMQLGRIEGQLRSFDLKEEKANQELVLKAIQAGLVASAHDCAEGGIAVALAESAFANELGLQVTLPLKKEYLFAETQSRFILSVSPQHQEAFETLIGKKAKHIGKVTETGLVIHALDDVINCSTKEAKALWEDAIPCLMKQKA
;
A
#
# COMPACT_ATOMS: atom_id res chain seq x y z
N MET A 1 -17.12 -15.54 35.86
CA MET A 1 -16.51 -14.22 35.60
C MET A 1 -15.11 -14.29 36.17
N MET A 2 -14.07 -14.16 35.38
CA MET A 2 -12.75 -13.90 35.90
C MET A 2 -12.84 -12.59 36.71
N ASN A 3 -12.22 -12.53 37.89
CA ASN A 3 -12.17 -11.30 38.65
C ASN A 3 -11.23 -10.35 37.93
N GLU A 4 -11.75 -9.35 37.24
CA GLU A 4 -10.95 -8.30 36.63
C GLU A 4 -10.15 -7.57 37.72
N PRO A 5 -8.85 -7.24 37.48
CA PRO A 5 -8.06 -6.46 38.41
C PRO A 5 -8.71 -5.12 38.71
N THR A 6 -8.65 -4.72 39.95
CA THR A 6 -9.11 -3.38 40.38
C THR A 6 -8.17 -2.29 39.85
N PRO A 7 -8.62 -1.02 39.72
CA PRO A 7 -7.75 0.09 39.32
C PRO A 7 -6.44 0.16 40.11
N LYS A 8 -6.51 -0.07 41.42
CA LYS A 8 -5.33 -0.09 42.29
C LYS A 8 -4.38 -1.24 41.95
N GLU A 9 -4.90 -2.45 41.72
CA GLU A 9 -4.08 -3.60 41.33
C GLU A 9 -3.42 -3.37 39.93
N ILE A 10 -4.13 -2.79 39.00
CA ILE A 10 -3.57 -2.42 37.67
C ILE A 10 -2.36 -1.50 37.84
N LYS A 11 -2.48 -0.50 38.71
CA LYS A 11 -1.41 0.46 39.01
C LYS A 11 -0.23 -0.18 39.74
N GLU A 12 -0.50 -0.96 40.76
CA GLU A 12 0.54 -1.62 41.60
C GLU A 12 1.32 -2.68 40.81
N THR A 13 0.65 -3.45 39.95
CA THR A 13 1.30 -4.46 39.08
C THR A 13 1.86 -3.90 37.78
N ARG A 14 1.53 -2.66 37.45
CA ARG A 14 1.87 -2.02 36.17
C ARG A 14 1.34 -2.79 34.96
N LEU A 15 0.16 -3.41 35.07
CA LEU A 15 -0.47 -4.14 33.96
C LEU A 15 -0.61 -3.29 32.68
N TYR A 16 -0.83 -1.98 32.84
CA TYR A 16 -0.87 -1.04 31.72
C TYR A 16 0.42 -1.03 30.89
N ALA A 17 1.58 -1.27 31.52
CA ALA A 17 2.86 -1.33 30.81
C ALA A 17 3.00 -2.60 29.97
N GLU A 18 2.42 -3.73 30.42
CA GLU A 18 2.31 -4.95 29.61
C GLU A 18 1.41 -4.76 28.38
N TRP A 19 0.55 -3.74 28.39
CA TRP A 19 -0.33 -3.36 27.29
C TRP A 19 0.21 -2.18 26.47
N GLY A 20 1.47 -1.82 26.63
CA GLY A 20 2.17 -0.82 25.80
C GLY A 20 1.98 0.64 26.24
N LEU A 21 1.39 0.92 27.41
CA LEU A 21 1.33 2.28 27.96
C LEU A 21 2.57 2.57 28.80
N THR A 22 3.16 3.75 28.63
CA THR A 22 4.25 4.23 29.51
C THR A 22 3.71 4.72 30.85
N ASP A 23 4.60 4.88 31.85
CA ASP A 23 4.23 5.44 33.15
C ASP A 23 3.70 6.88 33.03
N GLU A 24 4.27 7.67 32.11
CA GLU A 24 3.84 9.03 31.81
C GLU A 24 2.45 9.05 31.15
N GLU A 25 2.21 8.17 30.18
CA GLU A 25 0.90 8.03 29.55
C GLU A 25 -0.18 7.61 30.55
N TYR A 26 0.11 6.64 31.43
CA TYR A 26 -0.82 6.23 32.46
C TYR A 26 -1.15 7.37 33.43
N HIS A 27 -0.15 8.14 33.84
CA HIS A 27 -0.35 9.32 34.70
C HIS A 27 -1.17 10.43 34.01
N GLN A 28 -0.97 10.60 32.68
CA GLN A 28 -1.79 11.52 31.89
C GLN A 28 -3.26 11.08 31.86
N ILE A 29 -3.52 9.78 31.71
CA ILE A 29 -4.88 9.20 31.78
C ILE A 29 -5.52 9.45 33.13
N GLU A 30 -4.81 9.23 34.25
CA GLU A 30 -5.31 9.57 35.59
C GLU A 30 -5.67 11.05 35.73
N THR A 31 -4.87 11.92 35.12
CA THR A 31 -5.11 13.37 35.12
C THR A 31 -6.35 13.74 34.31
N ILE A 32 -6.56 13.14 33.15
CA ILE A 32 -7.75 13.35 32.30
C ILE A 32 -9.01 12.89 33.04
N LEU A 33 -8.96 11.68 33.58
CA LEU A 33 -10.12 11.05 34.23
C LEU A 33 -10.39 11.60 35.65
N GLN A 34 -9.44 12.28 36.29
CA GLN A 34 -9.47 12.68 37.70
C GLN A 34 -9.67 11.49 38.65
N ARG A 35 -9.29 10.31 38.23
CA ARG A 35 -9.32 9.03 38.95
C ARG A 35 -8.46 8.00 38.27
N GLU A 36 -8.19 6.89 38.96
CA GLU A 36 -7.57 5.73 38.31
C GLU A 36 -8.52 5.10 37.30
N PRO A 37 -8.06 4.74 36.05
CA PRO A 37 -8.86 4.03 35.06
C PRO A 37 -9.17 2.60 35.53
N ASN A 38 -10.35 2.09 35.23
CA ASN A 38 -10.67 0.69 35.45
C ASN A 38 -10.04 -0.22 34.36
N TYR A 39 -10.25 -1.55 34.46
CA TYR A 39 -9.68 -2.54 33.55
C TYR A 39 -10.07 -2.28 32.10
N THR A 40 -11.34 -2.07 31.82
CA THR A 40 -11.83 -1.79 30.47
C THR A 40 -11.26 -0.46 29.96
N GLU A 41 -11.32 0.61 30.73
CA GLU A 41 -10.80 1.94 30.34
C GLU A 41 -9.29 1.90 30.07
N THR A 42 -8.52 1.20 30.89
CA THR A 42 -7.08 1.03 30.66
C THR A 42 -6.83 0.37 29.30
N GLY A 43 -7.63 -0.65 28.95
CA GLY A 43 -7.56 -1.30 27.64
C GLY A 43 -7.93 -0.37 26.48
N LEU A 44 -8.98 0.46 26.65
CA LEU A 44 -9.36 1.45 25.62
C LEU A 44 -8.21 2.41 25.32
N PHE A 45 -7.59 2.99 26.35
CA PHE A 45 -6.46 3.90 26.18
C PHE A 45 -5.23 3.18 25.59
N SER A 46 -4.94 1.96 26.05
CA SER A 46 -3.81 1.18 25.57
C SER A 46 -3.85 1.00 24.04
N VAL A 47 -4.99 0.61 23.51
CA VAL A 47 -5.14 0.39 22.07
C VAL A 47 -5.25 1.69 21.28
N MET A 48 -6.04 2.66 21.78
CA MET A 48 -6.25 3.95 21.09
C MET A 48 -4.99 4.83 21.10
N TRP A 49 -4.13 4.71 22.13
CA TRP A 49 -2.85 5.42 22.22
C TRP A 49 -1.66 4.60 21.71
N SER A 50 -1.89 3.43 21.08
CA SER A 50 -0.85 2.71 20.35
C SER A 50 -0.34 3.53 19.16
N GLU A 51 0.87 3.24 18.66
CA GLU A 51 1.37 3.90 17.43
C GLU A 51 0.44 3.65 16.25
N HIS A 52 -0.09 2.43 16.14
CA HIS A 52 -0.96 2.04 15.04
C HIS A 52 -2.25 2.88 14.95
N CYS A 53 -2.89 3.21 16.10
CA CYS A 53 -4.13 3.99 16.11
C CYS A 53 -3.90 5.50 16.18
N SER A 54 -2.94 5.97 17.01
CA SER A 54 -2.76 7.40 17.27
C SER A 54 -1.69 8.09 16.44
N TYR A 55 -0.80 7.31 15.79
CA TYR A 55 0.37 7.84 15.10
C TYR A 55 1.25 8.71 16.02
N LYS A 56 1.33 8.36 17.32
CA LYS A 56 1.98 9.19 18.34
C LYS A 56 3.43 9.56 18.05
N ASN A 57 4.16 8.71 17.34
CA ASN A 57 5.54 8.93 16.93
C ASN A 57 5.64 9.50 15.51
N SER A 58 4.75 9.11 14.60
CA SER A 58 4.83 9.44 13.17
C SER A 58 4.05 10.69 12.76
N LYS A 59 3.06 11.14 13.55
CA LYS A 59 2.25 12.36 13.25
C LYS A 59 3.07 13.60 12.87
N PRO A 60 4.23 13.91 13.50
CA PRO A 60 5.09 15.01 13.07
C PRO A 60 5.72 14.82 11.68
N VAL A 61 5.97 13.56 11.28
CA VAL A 61 6.50 13.20 9.96
C VAL A 61 5.43 13.40 8.90
N LEU A 62 4.22 12.90 9.14
CA LEU A 62 3.09 12.98 8.20
C LEU A 62 2.71 14.44 7.85
N LYS A 63 2.91 15.38 8.78
CA LYS A 63 2.70 16.82 8.54
C LYS A 63 3.60 17.43 7.46
N LYS A 64 4.64 16.75 7.01
CA LYS A 64 5.51 17.20 5.93
C LYS A 64 4.89 17.06 4.54
N PHE A 65 3.96 16.13 4.39
CA PHE A 65 3.37 15.78 3.10
C PHE A 65 2.44 16.88 2.58
N PRO A 66 2.48 17.18 1.28
CA PRO A 66 1.43 17.96 0.63
C PRO A 66 0.17 17.10 0.51
N THR A 67 -0.94 17.57 1.06
CA THR A 67 -2.22 16.83 1.11
C THR A 67 -3.33 17.52 0.32
N GLU A 68 -3.05 18.70 -0.24
CA GLU A 68 -4.01 19.53 -0.96
C GLU A 68 -3.68 19.62 -2.45
N GLY A 69 -4.69 19.78 -3.27
CA GLY A 69 -4.60 19.97 -4.71
C GLY A 69 -5.98 20.23 -5.31
N LEU A 70 -6.05 20.80 -6.50
CA LEU A 70 -7.33 21.10 -7.18
C LEU A 70 -8.17 19.85 -7.42
N GLN A 71 -7.51 18.71 -7.63
CA GLN A 71 -8.14 17.42 -7.83
C GLN A 71 -8.57 16.72 -6.53
N VAL A 72 -8.13 17.17 -5.35
CA VAL A 72 -8.42 16.51 -4.08
C VAL A 72 -9.79 16.91 -3.56
N LEU A 73 -10.69 15.95 -3.42
CA LEU A 73 -11.99 16.11 -2.79
C LEU A 73 -11.99 15.74 -1.31
N GLN A 74 -11.17 14.75 -0.95
CA GLN A 74 -10.93 14.32 0.42
C GLN A 74 -9.45 13.94 0.59
N GLY A 75 -8.75 14.65 1.46
CA GLY A 75 -7.41 14.31 1.92
C GLY A 75 -7.43 13.36 3.13
N PRO A 76 -6.29 13.20 3.85
CA PRO A 76 -6.19 12.36 5.04
C PRO A 76 -7.19 12.77 6.14
N GLY A 77 -7.63 11.78 6.95
CA GLY A 77 -8.53 11.98 8.10
C GLY A 77 -9.86 11.23 8.00
N GLU A 78 -10.14 10.60 6.88
CA GLU A 78 -11.23 9.64 6.68
C GLU A 78 -10.68 8.26 6.31
N GLY A 79 -11.56 7.28 6.08
CA GLY A 79 -11.19 5.91 5.73
C GLY A 79 -10.25 5.83 4.51
N ALA A 80 -10.47 6.66 3.49
CA ALA A 80 -9.61 6.76 2.30
C ALA A 80 -9.61 8.17 1.71
N GLY A 81 -8.66 8.45 0.83
CA GLY A 81 -8.59 9.69 0.08
C GLY A 81 -9.41 9.65 -1.21
N ILE A 82 -9.84 10.82 -1.70
CA ILE A 82 -10.69 10.95 -2.88
C ILE A 82 -10.14 12.02 -3.82
N VAL A 83 -10.02 11.67 -5.11
CA VAL A 83 -9.62 12.61 -6.17
C VAL A 83 -10.66 12.66 -7.28
N ASP A 84 -10.94 13.86 -7.76
CA ASP A 84 -11.81 14.13 -8.89
C ASP A 84 -11.19 13.63 -10.20
N ILE A 85 -11.99 13.00 -11.04
CA ILE A 85 -11.62 12.61 -12.40
C ILE A 85 -12.51 13.25 -13.47
N GLY A 86 -13.33 14.23 -13.09
CA GLY A 86 -14.30 14.90 -13.97
C GLY A 86 -15.59 14.12 -14.15
N ASP A 87 -16.53 14.69 -14.88
CA ASP A 87 -17.84 14.12 -15.20
C ASP A 87 -18.71 13.76 -13.96
N GLY A 88 -18.43 14.40 -12.80
CA GLY A 88 -19.09 14.09 -11.52
C GLY A 88 -18.64 12.77 -10.91
N LEU A 89 -17.53 12.22 -11.36
CA LEU A 89 -16.91 10.98 -10.88
C LEU A 89 -15.63 11.27 -10.10
N ALA A 90 -15.34 10.42 -9.14
CA ALA A 90 -14.11 10.47 -8.38
C ALA A 90 -13.55 9.06 -8.12
N VAL A 91 -12.25 9.00 -7.85
CA VAL A 91 -11.55 7.78 -7.47
C VAL A 91 -11.20 7.85 -6.00
N VAL A 92 -11.51 6.79 -5.28
CA VAL A 92 -11.21 6.59 -3.87
C VAL A 92 -10.11 5.54 -3.76
N PHE A 93 -9.03 5.82 -3.06
CA PHE A 93 -8.00 4.80 -2.87
C PHE A 93 -7.20 4.99 -1.58
N LYS A 94 -6.75 3.88 -1.07
CA LYS A 94 -5.87 3.77 0.11
C LYS A 94 -5.03 2.51 -0.01
N ALA A 95 -3.87 2.54 0.64
CA ALA A 95 -3.06 1.38 0.89
C ALA A 95 -2.86 1.18 2.40
N GLU A 96 -2.74 -0.08 2.82
CA GLU A 96 -2.53 -0.44 4.21
C GLU A 96 -1.57 -1.63 4.34
N SER A 97 -0.81 -1.67 5.43
CA SER A 97 0.12 -2.75 5.74
C SER A 97 -0.51 -3.78 6.66
N HIS A 98 -0.21 -5.07 6.40
CA HIS A 98 -0.62 -6.19 7.24
C HIS A 98 0.56 -7.14 7.47
N ASN A 99 1.72 -6.57 7.90
CA ASN A 99 3.03 -7.23 7.94
C ASN A 99 3.12 -8.28 9.07
N HIS A 100 2.97 -7.84 10.33
CA HIS A 100 3.11 -8.71 11.51
C HIS A 100 2.12 -9.89 11.50
N PRO A 101 0.82 -9.71 11.21
CA PRO A 101 -0.09 -10.84 11.09
C PRO A 101 0.34 -11.84 10.01
N SER A 102 0.84 -11.37 8.87
CA SER A 102 1.31 -12.23 7.77
C SER A 102 2.61 -12.98 8.08
N ALA A 103 3.43 -12.49 9.01
CA ALA A 103 4.60 -13.22 9.49
C ALA A 103 4.22 -14.44 10.34
N VAL A 104 3.09 -14.36 11.08
CA VAL A 104 2.58 -15.39 11.99
C VAL A 104 1.69 -16.39 11.28
N GLU A 105 0.62 -15.93 10.65
CA GLU A 105 -0.36 -16.72 9.89
C GLU A 105 -0.50 -16.10 8.48
N PRO A 106 0.37 -16.48 7.54
CA PRO A 106 0.53 -15.73 6.28
C PRO A 106 -0.72 -15.72 5.40
N TYR A 107 -1.51 -16.81 5.38
CA TYR A 107 -2.76 -16.83 4.63
C TYR A 107 -3.79 -15.86 5.21
N GLU A 108 -4.12 -16.01 6.50
CA GLU A 108 -5.13 -15.19 7.15
C GLU A 108 -4.66 -13.73 7.30
N GLY A 109 -3.37 -13.51 7.60
CA GLY A 109 -2.80 -12.18 7.68
C GLY A 109 -2.91 -11.41 6.37
N ALA A 110 -2.61 -12.04 5.25
CA ALA A 110 -2.75 -11.42 3.93
C ALA A 110 -4.21 -11.27 3.51
N ALA A 111 -5.05 -12.28 3.73
CA ALA A 111 -6.48 -12.25 3.42
C ALA A 111 -7.20 -11.11 4.15
N THR A 112 -6.95 -10.95 5.45
CA THR A 112 -7.58 -9.90 6.26
C THR A 112 -7.04 -8.50 5.96
N GLY A 113 -5.80 -8.39 5.49
CA GLY A 113 -5.26 -7.14 4.94
C GLY A 113 -6.02 -6.69 3.68
N VAL A 114 -6.35 -7.62 2.78
CA VAL A 114 -7.19 -7.35 1.60
C VAL A 114 -8.62 -6.97 2.03
N GLY A 115 -9.22 -7.69 2.98
CA GLY A 115 -10.55 -7.38 3.49
C GLY A 115 -10.63 -5.98 4.14
N GLY A 116 -9.67 -5.65 5.01
CA GLY A 116 -9.63 -4.35 5.69
C GLY A 116 -9.58 -3.17 4.71
N ILE A 117 -8.70 -3.25 3.71
CA ILE A 117 -8.57 -2.15 2.74
C ILE A 117 -9.81 -2.01 1.85
N ILE A 118 -10.53 -3.08 1.56
CA ILE A 118 -11.79 -3.03 0.82
C ILE A 118 -12.86 -2.30 1.63
N ARG A 119 -12.96 -2.58 2.95
CA ARG A 119 -13.92 -1.90 3.84
C ARG A 119 -13.70 -0.40 3.91
N ASP A 120 -12.45 0.05 3.99
CA ASP A 120 -12.11 1.47 3.94
C ASP A 120 -12.66 2.16 2.68
N ILE A 121 -12.58 1.49 1.53
CA ILE A 121 -13.05 2.06 0.26
C ILE A 121 -14.58 2.16 0.22
N PHE A 122 -15.30 1.09 0.58
CA PHE A 122 -16.75 1.18 0.50
C PHE A 122 -17.40 1.94 1.67
N SER A 123 -16.69 2.13 2.79
CA SER A 123 -17.14 3.04 3.86
C SER A 123 -17.24 4.49 3.38
N MET A 124 -16.40 4.87 2.41
CA MET A 124 -16.45 6.19 1.76
C MET A 124 -17.61 6.32 0.73
N GLY A 125 -18.33 5.23 0.46
CA GLY A 125 -19.40 5.16 -0.55
C GLY A 125 -18.94 4.64 -1.91
N ALA A 126 -17.66 4.37 -2.08
CA ALA A 126 -17.09 3.93 -3.37
C ALA A 126 -17.28 2.44 -3.60
N ARG A 127 -17.58 2.06 -4.85
CA ARG A 127 -17.52 0.66 -5.26
C ARG A 127 -16.06 0.28 -5.53
N PRO A 128 -15.50 -0.70 -4.82
CA PRO A 128 -14.18 -1.23 -5.12
C PRO A 128 -14.12 -1.83 -6.53
N ILE A 129 -13.10 -1.44 -7.31
CA ILE A 129 -12.93 -1.86 -8.71
C ILE A 129 -11.57 -2.51 -8.97
N ALA A 130 -10.59 -2.35 -8.07
CA ALA A 130 -9.26 -2.93 -8.24
C ALA A 130 -8.54 -3.12 -6.91
N LEU A 131 -7.74 -4.18 -6.86
CA LEU A 131 -6.75 -4.47 -5.82
C LEU A 131 -5.35 -4.50 -6.43
N LEU A 132 -4.37 -4.02 -5.68
CA LEU A 132 -2.94 -4.13 -5.95
C LEU A 132 -2.23 -4.51 -4.64
N ASP A 133 -1.06 -5.16 -4.78
CA ASP A 133 -0.25 -5.54 -3.63
C ASP A 133 1.18 -5.05 -3.78
N SER A 134 1.82 -4.71 -2.68
CA SER A 134 3.27 -4.54 -2.61
C SER A 134 3.82 -5.52 -1.58
N LEU A 135 4.58 -6.50 -2.06
CA LEU A 135 5.05 -7.62 -1.27
C LEU A 135 6.57 -7.63 -1.17
N ARG A 136 7.09 -7.91 0.02
CA ARG A 136 8.53 -8.06 0.25
C ARG A 136 8.79 -9.32 1.05
N PHE A 137 9.76 -10.10 0.61
CA PHE A 137 10.17 -11.36 1.24
C PHE A 137 11.69 -11.46 1.32
N GLY A 138 12.17 -12.35 2.19
CA GLY A 138 13.54 -12.80 2.21
C GLY A 138 13.91 -13.58 0.93
N GLU A 139 15.05 -14.23 0.95
CA GLU A 139 15.55 -14.99 -0.20
C GLU A 139 14.75 -16.31 -0.39
N LEU A 140 14.32 -16.59 -1.62
CA LEU A 140 13.58 -17.82 -1.97
C LEU A 140 14.40 -19.12 -1.85
N THR A 141 15.69 -19.03 -1.57
CA THR A 141 16.52 -20.19 -1.21
C THR A 141 16.17 -20.75 0.16
N ASP A 142 15.56 -19.93 1.04
CA ASP A 142 15.09 -20.34 2.36
C ASP A 142 13.69 -21.00 2.31
N ALA A 143 13.49 -22.07 3.06
CA ALA A 143 12.23 -22.83 3.07
C ALA A 143 11.09 -22.07 3.75
N ARG A 144 11.38 -21.31 4.83
CA ARG A 144 10.36 -20.51 5.53
C ARG A 144 9.88 -19.37 4.63
N THR A 145 10.80 -18.71 3.93
CA THR A 145 10.46 -17.66 2.95
C THR A 145 9.55 -18.19 1.84
N ARG A 146 9.85 -19.39 1.28
CA ARG A 146 8.96 -20.00 0.26
C ARG A 146 7.56 -20.26 0.81
N TYR A 147 7.45 -20.76 2.05
CA TYR A 147 6.18 -20.96 2.70
C TYR A 147 5.41 -19.65 2.89
N LEU A 148 6.05 -18.62 3.46
CA LEU A 148 5.43 -17.30 3.65
C LEU A 148 4.95 -16.72 2.31
N PHE A 149 5.79 -16.77 1.29
CA PHE A 149 5.44 -16.27 -0.05
C PHE A 149 4.23 -17.00 -0.64
N GLN A 150 4.22 -18.32 -0.59
CA GLN A 150 3.12 -19.13 -1.11
C GLN A 150 1.80 -18.83 -0.40
N GLU A 151 1.79 -18.81 0.92
CA GLU A 151 0.59 -18.64 1.73
C GLU A 151 0.06 -17.19 1.67
N VAL A 152 0.92 -16.19 1.65
CA VAL A 152 0.52 -14.78 1.43
C VAL A 152 -0.19 -14.63 0.09
N VAL A 153 0.39 -15.14 -0.99
CA VAL A 153 -0.23 -15.10 -2.33
C VAL A 153 -1.56 -15.84 -2.34
N ALA A 154 -1.64 -16.99 -1.66
CA ALA A 154 -2.88 -17.78 -1.54
C ALA A 154 -3.96 -17.00 -0.75
N GLY A 155 -3.60 -16.32 0.34
CA GLY A 155 -4.53 -15.50 1.12
C GLY A 155 -5.10 -14.33 0.31
N ILE A 156 -4.25 -13.59 -0.41
CA ILE A 156 -4.66 -12.50 -1.29
C ILE A 156 -5.61 -13.00 -2.37
N SER A 157 -5.24 -14.07 -3.09
CA SER A 157 -6.08 -14.64 -4.14
C SER A 157 -7.39 -15.21 -3.59
N GLY A 158 -7.34 -15.89 -2.45
CA GLY A 158 -8.52 -16.46 -1.81
C GLY A 158 -9.56 -15.41 -1.47
N TYR A 159 -9.13 -14.31 -0.87
CA TYR A 159 -10.04 -13.23 -0.50
C TYR A 159 -10.53 -12.43 -1.71
N GLY A 160 -9.61 -11.92 -2.53
CA GLY A 160 -9.94 -11.07 -3.68
C GLY A 160 -10.82 -11.78 -4.73
N ASN A 161 -10.51 -13.04 -5.03
CA ASN A 161 -11.28 -13.83 -6.00
C ASN A 161 -12.69 -14.12 -5.48
N CYS A 162 -12.84 -14.46 -4.20
CA CYS A 162 -14.14 -14.79 -3.61
C CYS A 162 -15.04 -13.56 -3.53
N ILE A 163 -14.54 -12.42 -3.09
CA ILE A 163 -15.33 -11.17 -3.02
C ILE A 163 -15.65 -10.61 -4.42
N GLY A 164 -14.90 -11.00 -5.44
CA GLY A 164 -15.14 -10.60 -6.82
C GLY A 164 -14.64 -9.18 -7.15
N ILE A 165 -13.49 -8.80 -6.60
CA ILE A 165 -12.76 -7.58 -6.94
C ILE A 165 -11.44 -7.99 -7.62
N PRO A 166 -11.13 -7.47 -8.83
CA PRO A 166 -9.95 -7.93 -9.56
C PRO A 166 -8.66 -7.45 -8.89
N THR A 167 -7.70 -8.36 -8.71
CA THR A 167 -6.32 -8.01 -8.36
C THR A 167 -5.54 -7.80 -9.64
N VAL A 168 -5.22 -6.55 -9.95
CA VAL A 168 -4.83 -6.11 -11.30
C VAL A 168 -3.35 -5.78 -11.46
N GLY A 169 -2.61 -5.68 -10.36
CA GLY A 169 -1.21 -5.31 -10.39
C GLY A 169 -0.56 -5.37 -9.02
N GLY A 170 0.61 -4.79 -8.94
CA GLY A 170 1.42 -4.77 -7.74
C GLY A 170 2.89 -4.97 -8.02
N GLU A 171 3.69 -5.12 -6.96
CA GLU A 171 5.11 -5.42 -7.05
C GLU A 171 5.55 -6.47 -6.03
N ILE A 172 6.59 -7.21 -6.34
CA ILE A 172 7.20 -8.18 -5.40
C ILE A 172 8.72 -8.07 -5.50
N ALA A 173 9.38 -7.85 -4.35
CA ALA A 173 10.83 -7.85 -4.28
C ALA A 173 11.34 -8.81 -3.19
N PHE A 174 12.60 -9.22 -3.33
CA PHE A 174 13.24 -10.20 -2.47
C PHE A 174 14.59 -9.67 -1.99
N GLU A 175 14.70 -9.47 -0.67
CA GLU A 175 15.92 -8.97 -0.02
C GLU A 175 16.16 -9.70 1.31
N PRO A 176 17.42 -9.96 1.70
CA PRO A 176 17.72 -10.63 2.96
C PRO A 176 17.15 -9.92 4.19
N CYS A 177 16.97 -8.60 4.16
CA CYS A 177 16.46 -7.82 5.29
C CYS A 177 14.99 -8.12 5.63
N TYR A 178 14.23 -8.76 4.74
CA TYR A 178 12.85 -9.16 4.98
C TYR A 178 12.73 -10.63 5.45
N GLN A 179 13.84 -11.28 5.75
CA GLN A 179 13.85 -12.67 6.24
C GLN A 179 13.09 -12.77 7.55
N GLY A 180 12.04 -13.63 7.58
CA GLY A 180 11.19 -13.81 8.76
C GLY A 180 10.16 -12.70 9.03
N ASN A 181 10.30 -11.52 8.40
CA ASN A 181 9.38 -10.39 8.53
C ASN A 181 8.97 -9.88 7.13
N PRO A 182 8.04 -10.56 6.46
CA PRO A 182 7.57 -10.14 5.14
C PRO A 182 6.79 -8.84 5.25
N LEU A 183 6.84 -8.00 4.21
CA LEU A 183 5.93 -6.88 4.07
C LEU A 183 4.78 -7.29 3.16
N VAL A 184 3.57 -7.07 3.64
CA VAL A 184 2.32 -7.31 2.92
C VAL A 184 1.52 -6.03 2.95
N ASN A 185 1.56 -5.28 1.86
CA ASN A 185 0.81 -4.04 1.73
C ASN A 185 -0.24 -4.23 0.64
N ALA A 186 -1.50 -3.98 0.99
CA ALA A 186 -2.62 -4.08 0.07
C ALA A 186 -3.15 -2.67 -0.26
N MET A 187 -3.44 -2.43 -1.54
CA MET A 187 -4.06 -1.21 -2.03
C MET A 187 -5.39 -1.54 -2.66
N CYS A 188 -6.42 -0.77 -2.36
CA CYS A 188 -7.72 -0.85 -3.03
C CYS A 188 -8.08 0.47 -3.69
N VAL A 189 -8.66 0.37 -4.87
CA VAL A 189 -9.16 1.50 -5.66
C VAL A 189 -10.64 1.32 -5.88
N GLY A 190 -11.42 2.37 -5.62
CA GLY A 190 -12.87 2.42 -5.84
C GLY A 190 -13.28 3.58 -6.73
N LEU A 191 -14.48 3.48 -7.29
CA LEU A 191 -15.12 4.51 -8.10
C LEU A 191 -16.38 5.01 -7.41
N ILE A 192 -16.60 6.33 -7.40
CA ILE A 192 -17.71 6.98 -6.73
C ILE A 192 -18.24 8.16 -7.54
N ARG A 193 -19.50 8.48 -7.35
CA ARG A 193 -20.07 9.77 -7.77
C ARG A 193 -19.91 10.81 -6.66
N HIS A 194 -19.76 12.06 -7.02
CA HIS A 194 -19.58 13.13 -6.02
C HIS A 194 -20.73 13.22 -5.00
N ASP A 195 -21.94 12.89 -5.42
CA ASP A 195 -23.15 12.93 -4.58
C ASP A 195 -23.31 11.70 -3.66
N GLU A 196 -22.44 10.69 -3.79
CA GLU A 196 -22.46 9.46 -2.98
C GLU A 196 -21.39 9.46 -1.87
N ILE A 197 -20.52 10.49 -1.80
CA ILE A 197 -19.40 10.54 -0.83
C ILE A 197 -19.93 10.53 0.61
N GLN A 198 -19.41 9.58 1.41
CA GLN A 198 -19.75 9.40 2.82
C GLN A 198 -18.61 9.82 3.74
N LYS A 199 -18.92 9.98 5.02
CA LYS A 199 -17.96 10.29 6.09
C LYS A 199 -18.23 9.44 7.31
N GLY A 200 -17.16 9.12 8.06
CA GLY A 200 -17.24 8.43 9.34
C GLY A 200 -17.59 9.40 10.45
N GLN A 201 -18.89 9.72 10.66
CA GLN A 201 -19.31 10.65 11.70
C GLN A 201 -20.57 10.18 12.44
N ALA A 202 -20.60 10.40 13.77
CA ALA A 202 -21.75 10.15 14.62
C ALA A 202 -22.34 11.49 15.07
N LYS A 203 -23.31 12.03 14.33
CA LYS A 203 -23.84 13.38 14.48
C LYS A 203 -25.34 13.36 14.80
N GLY A 204 -25.79 14.34 15.60
CA GLY A 204 -27.20 14.55 15.90
C GLY A 204 -27.63 13.80 17.16
N VAL A 205 -27.99 14.54 18.21
CA VAL A 205 -28.40 13.98 19.51
C VAL A 205 -29.59 13.04 19.38
N GLY A 206 -29.45 11.83 19.88
CA GLY A 206 -30.47 10.80 19.85
C GLY A 206 -30.48 9.96 18.55
N ASN A 207 -29.64 10.29 17.57
CA ASN A 207 -29.42 9.43 16.41
C ASN A 207 -28.83 8.08 16.85
N SER A 208 -29.15 7.03 16.12
CA SER A 208 -28.87 5.66 16.52
C SER A 208 -27.56 5.14 15.93
N ILE A 209 -26.82 4.41 16.74
CA ILE A 209 -25.58 3.71 16.34
C ILE A 209 -25.94 2.24 16.13
N LEU A 210 -25.73 1.76 14.91
CA LEU A 210 -26.00 0.37 14.51
C LEU A 210 -24.70 -0.37 14.26
N TYR A 211 -24.62 -1.55 14.80
CA TYR A 211 -23.61 -2.58 14.49
C TYR A 211 -24.16 -3.46 13.36
N VAL A 212 -23.40 -3.68 12.30
CA VAL A 212 -23.80 -4.52 11.17
C VAL A 212 -22.69 -5.45 10.74
N GLY A 213 -23.05 -6.64 10.23
CA GLY A 213 -22.14 -7.64 9.68
C GLY A 213 -21.89 -8.83 10.61
N ALA A 214 -20.67 -9.35 10.64
CA ALA A 214 -20.30 -10.52 11.39
C ALA A 214 -20.43 -10.35 12.91
N LYS A 215 -20.63 -11.46 13.62
CA LYS A 215 -20.68 -11.42 15.09
C LYS A 215 -19.28 -11.28 15.69
N THR A 216 -19.16 -10.52 16.77
CA THR A 216 -17.93 -10.30 17.50
C THR A 216 -17.44 -11.60 18.16
N GLY A 217 -16.20 -11.96 17.91
CA GLY A 217 -15.46 -13.06 18.56
C GLY A 217 -14.21 -12.56 19.28
N ARG A 218 -13.39 -13.49 19.82
CA ARG A 218 -12.11 -13.16 20.45
C ARG A 218 -10.95 -13.12 19.47
N ASP A 219 -11.15 -12.44 18.34
CA ASP A 219 -10.16 -12.31 17.28
C ASP A 219 -9.44 -10.97 17.39
N GLY A 220 -8.13 -10.95 17.17
CA GLY A 220 -7.35 -9.73 17.06
C GLY A 220 -7.31 -8.84 18.29
N ILE A 221 -7.71 -9.35 19.48
CA ILE A 221 -7.60 -8.59 20.73
C ILE A 221 -6.11 -8.29 20.96
N HIS A 222 -5.77 -7.00 21.10
CA HIS A 222 -4.42 -6.46 21.06
C HIS A 222 -3.71 -6.50 19.70
N GLY A 223 -4.39 -6.73 18.58
CA GLY A 223 -3.80 -6.70 17.24
C GLY A 223 -3.07 -5.39 16.96
N ALA A 224 -3.68 -4.24 17.25
CA ALA A 224 -3.07 -2.93 17.10
C ALA A 224 -1.85 -2.72 18.02
N THR A 225 -1.84 -3.26 19.23
CA THR A 225 -0.70 -3.24 20.14
C THR A 225 0.41 -4.15 19.60
N PHE A 226 0.09 -5.35 19.16
CA PHE A 226 1.02 -6.28 18.52
C PHE A 226 1.71 -5.68 17.28
N ALA A 227 0.98 -4.94 16.46
CA ALA A 227 1.54 -4.22 15.31
C ALA A 227 2.48 -3.05 15.69
N SER A 228 2.54 -2.70 16.99
CA SER A 228 3.36 -1.62 17.55
C SER A 228 4.54 -2.14 18.40
N GLU A 229 4.92 -3.42 18.25
CA GLU A 229 6.01 -4.08 18.98
C GLU A 229 6.96 -4.80 18.02
N GLU A 230 8.20 -5.08 18.47
CA GLU A 230 9.17 -5.86 17.68
C GLU A 230 8.68 -7.32 17.54
N PHE A 231 8.85 -7.88 16.36
CA PHE A 231 8.49 -9.27 16.08
C PHE A 231 9.51 -10.24 16.72
N SER A 232 9.01 -11.25 17.46
CA SER A 232 9.80 -12.36 17.98
C SER A 232 9.25 -13.71 17.48
N GLU A 233 10.07 -14.52 16.84
CA GLU A 233 9.66 -15.86 16.41
C GLU A 233 9.41 -16.78 17.61
N GLY A 234 8.26 -17.43 17.66
CA GLY A 234 7.99 -18.59 18.52
C GLY A 234 6.98 -18.46 19.64
N GLU A 235 6.23 -17.37 19.74
CA GLU A 235 5.19 -17.24 20.77
C GLU A 235 3.81 -17.71 20.26
N GLU A 236 3.26 -18.81 20.82
CA GLU A 236 1.90 -19.27 20.51
C GLU A 236 0.81 -18.23 20.81
N GLN A 237 1.07 -17.29 21.72
CA GLN A 237 0.18 -16.20 22.07
C GLN A 237 -0.06 -15.22 20.91
N GLN A 238 0.86 -15.11 19.96
CA GLN A 238 0.73 -14.21 18.81
C GLN A 238 -0.35 -14.64 17.81
N ARG A 239 -0.72 -15.93 17.79
CA ARG A 239 -1.78 -16.44 16.89
C ARG A 239 -3.16 -15.89 17.23
N SER A 240 -3.45 -15.59 18.49
CA SER A 240 -4.73 -14.99 18.91
C SER A 240 -4.90 -13.53 18.46
N ALA A 241 -3.80 -12.87 18.10
CA ALA A 241 -3.81 -11.50 17.57
C ALA A 241 -4.11 -11.44 16.06
N VAL A 242 -4.16 -12.58 15.35
CA VAL A 242 -4.48 -12.63 13.92
C VAL A 242 -5.98 -12.85 13.74
N GLN A 243 -6.56 -12.07 12.86
CA GLN A 243 -7.97 -12.17 12.49
C GLN A 243 -8.18 -13.31 11.47
N VAL A 244 -9.42 -13.77 11.33
CA VAL A 244 -9.86 -14.73 10.31
C VAL A 244 -10.88 -14.03 9.40
N GLY A 245 -10.63 -14.06 8.09
CA GLY A 245 -11.49 -13.38 7.11
C GLY A 245 -12.57 -14.27 6.50
N ASP A 246 -13.73 -13.71 6.23
CA ASP A 246 -14.83 -14.31 5.45
C ASP A 246 -15.21 -13.43 4.25
N PRO A 247 -14.57 -13.63 3.09
CA PRO A 247 -14.81 -12.80 1.91
C PRO A 247 -16.24 -12.91 1.37
N PHE A 248 -16.96 -13.99 1.64
CA PHE A 248 -18.36 -14.12 1.27
C PHE A 248 -19.25 -13.20 2.14
N MET A 249 -19.02 -13.19 3.44
CA MET A 249 -19.70 -12.28 4.37
C MET A 249 -19.40 -10.83 3.99
N GLU A 250 -18.14 -10.51 3.68
CA GLU A 250 -17.78 -9.14 3.27
C GLU A 250 -18.43 -8.73 1.95
N LYS A 251 -18.59 -9.66 1.01
CA LYS A 251 -19.34 -9.39 -0.22
C LYS A 251 -20.78 -8.97 0.06
N LEU A 252 -21.47 -9.67 0.95
CA LEU A 252 -22.83 -9.31 1.35
C LEU A 252 -22.86 -7.95 2.04
N LEU A 253 -21.92 -7.70 2.94
CA LEU A 253 -21.78 -6.45 3.69
C LEU A 253 -21.52 -5.25 2.76
N LEU A 254 -20.62 -5.42 1.79
CA LEU A 254 -20.31 -4.43 0.76
C LEU A 254 -21.58 -4.04 -0.02
N GLU A 255 -22.32 -5.01 -0.53
CA GLU A 255 -23.52 -4.73 -1.32
C GLU A 255 -24.64 -4.08 -0.46
N ALA A 256 -24.82 -4.52 0.77
CA ALA A 256 -25.80 -3.91 1.69
C ALA A 256 -25.43 -2.46 2.05
N CYS A 257 -24.14 -2.19 2.33
CA CYS A 257 -23.68 -0.83 2.64
C CYS A 257 -23.81 0.11 1.43
N LEU A 258 -23.44 -0.36 0.23
CA LEU A 258 -23.59 0.45 -0.99
C LEU A 258 -25.06 0.68 -1.35
N ASP A 259 -25.94 -0.27 -1.07
CA ASP A 259 -27.40 -0.08 -1.25
C ASP A 259 -27.94 0.97 -0.27
N LEU A 260 -27.56 0.90 1.01
CA LEU A 260 -27.90 1.93 2.01
C LEU A 260 -27.43 3.32 1.57
N ILE A 261 -26.17 3.44 1.16
CA ILE A 261 -25.58 4.71 0.72
C ILE A 261 -26.30 5.26 -0.52
N LYS A 262 -26.60 4.43 -1.48
CA LYS A 262 -27.19 4.87 -2.75
C LYS A 262 -28.67 5.20 -2.65
N ASN A 263 -29.44 4.38 -1.93
CA ASN A 263 -30.90 4.42 -1.97
C ASN A 263 -31.54 4.97 -0.70
N HIS A 264 -30.75 5.21 0.38
CA HIS A 264 -31.26 5.63 1.69
C HIS A 264 -30.42 6.75 2.32
N GLN A 265 -29.91 7.68 1.50
CA GLN A 265 -29.09 8.81 1.96
C GLN A 265 -29.83 9.73 2.96
N ASP A 266 -31.15 9.77 2.89
CA ASP A 266 -32.00 10.59 3.75
C ASP A 266 -31.97 10.16 5.22
N ILE A 267 -31.58 8.91 5.50
CA ILE A 267 -31.49 8.38 6.87
C ILE A 267 -30.05 8.11 7.32
N LEU A 268 -29.10 8.04 6.40
CA LEU A 268 -27.68 7.75 6.71
C LEU A 268 -26.96 9.02 7.15
N ILE A 269 -26.37 9.00 8.34
CA ILE A 269 -25.59 10.11 8.89
C ILE A 269 -24.08 9.87 8.71
N GLY A 270 -23.63 8.64 8.92
CA GLY A 270 -22.22 8.27 8.76
C GLY A 270 -22.03 6.76 8.83
N ILE A 271 -20.92 6.33 8.26
CA ILE A 271 -20.51 4.92 8.21
C ILE A 271 -19.01 4.82 8.34
N GLN A 272 -18.54 3.84 9.10
CA GLN A 272 -17.12 3.54 9.28
C GLN A 272 -16.91 2.04 9.44
N ASP A 273 -15.78 1.52 8.97
CA ASP A 273 -15.42 0.13 9.22
C ASP A 273 -15.01 -0.10 10.69
N MET A 274 -15.10 -1.33 11.12
CA MET A 274 -14.54 -1.78 12.40
C MET A 274 -13.28 -2.57 12.13
N GLY A 275 -12.19 -1.88 11.82
CA GLY A 275 -10.87 -2.44 11.58
C GLY A 275 -10.05 -2.58 12.86
N ALA A 276 -8.84 -2.03 12.86
CA ALA A 276 -7.96 -2.02 14.02
C ALA A 276 -8.63 -1.39 15.24
N ALA A 277 -8.36 -1.98 16.41
CA ALA A 277 -9.00 -1.62 17.69
C ALA A 277 -10.54 -1.79 17.74
N GLY A 278 -11.15 -2.34 16.73
CA GLY A 278 -12.53 -2.81 16.72
C GLY A 278 -13.60 -1.76 16.99
N LEU A 279 -14.51 -2.05 17.96
CA LEU A 279 -15.65 -1.18 18.24
C LEU A 279 -15.23 0.14 18.89
N VAL A 280 -14.16 0.17 19.69
CA VAL A 280 -13.73 1.41 20.34
C VAL A 280 -13.21 2.43 19.35
N SER A 281 -12.35 2.04 18.40
CA SER A 281 -11.81 2.99 17.42
C SER A 281 -12.90 3.56 16.52
N SER A 282 -13.71 2.69 15.88
CA SER A 282 -14.77 3.13 14.99
C SER A 282 -15.76 4.08 15.68
N SER A 283 -16.22 3.74 16.89
CA SER A 283 -17.22 4.55 17.59
C SER A 283 -16.64 5.85 18.16
N ALA A 284 -15.44 5.82 18.78
CA ALA A 284 -14.81 7.00 19.34
C ALA A 284 -14.40 8.01 18.24
N GLU A 285 -13.85 7.53 17.12
CA GLU A 285 -13.47 8.39 15.99
C GLU A 285 -14.70 9.04 15.33
N MET A 286 -15.77 8.28 15.08
CA MET A 286 -17.02 8.84 14.54
C MET A 286 -17.61 9.93 15.44
N ALA A 287 -17.54 9.76 16.75
CA ALA A 287 -18.02 10.73 17.72
C ALA A 287 -17.12 11.97 17.78
N SER A 288 -15.79 11.77 17.86
CA SER A 288 -14.81 12.86 17.91
C SER A 288 -14.89 13.74 16.66
N LYS A 289 -14.92 13.17 15.46
CA LYS A 289 -15.09 13.90 14.19
C LYS A 289 -16.36 14.76 14.15
N ALA A 290 -17.41 14.34 14.85
CA ALA A 290 -18.67 15.06 14.93
C ALA A 290 -18.73 16.03 16.11
N GLY A 291 -17.77 16.01 17.04
CA GLY A 291 -17.81 16.78 18.29
C GLY A 291 -18.96 16.34 19.21
N SER A 292 -19.30 15.07 19.21
CA SER A 292 -20.40 14.48 19.97
C SER A 292 -19.91 13.52 21.07
N GLY A 293 -20.82 13.02 21.89
CA GLY A 293 -20.62 11.87 22.75
C GLY A 293 -21.41 10.67 22.28
N LEU A 294 -21.19 9.52 22.91
CA LEU A 294 -21.88 8.27 22.63
C LEU A 294 -22.29 7.53 23.90
N ILE A 295 -23.42 6.85 23.83
CA ILE A 295 -23.80 5.78 24.75
C ILE A 295 -23.84 4.48 23.96
N LEU A 296 -23.11 3.45 24.43
CA LEU A 296 -23.12 2.11 23.89
C LEU A 296 -23.62 1.09 24.92
N GLU A 297 -24.41 0.13 24.46
CA GLU A 297 -24.99 -0.95 25.25
C GLU A 297 -24.44 -2.31 24.77
N LEU A 298 -23.40 -2.82 25.42
CA LEU A 298 -22.69 -4.04 24.99
C LEU A 298 -23.57 -5.30 25.07
N ASP A 299 -24.59 -5.30 25.91
CA ASP A 299 -25.56 -6.42 25.98
C ASP A 299 -26.30 -6.65 24.66
N LYS A 300 -26.29 -5.65 23.76
CA LYS A 300 -26.92 -5.71 22.43
C LYS A 300 -25.93 -6.11 21.32
N VAL A 301 -24.62 -6.07 21.58
CA VAL A 301 -23.62 -6.41 20.56
C VAL A 301 -23.72 -7.90 20.23
N PRO A 302 -23.88 -8.26 18.95
CA PRO A 302 -23.90 -9.66 18.53
C PRO A 302 -22.58 -10.35 18.82
N GLN A 303 -22.63 -11.48 19.52
CA GLN A 303 -21.44 -12.24 19.93
C GLN A 303 -21.45 -13.63 19.29
N ARG A 304 -20.31 -14.05 18.78
CA ARG A 304 -20.07 -15.43 18.30
C ARG A 304 -19.73 -16.37 19.44
N GLU A 305 -19.10 -15.83 20.51
CA GLU A 305 -18.67 -16.59 21.66
C GLU A 305 -19.46 -16.17 22.91
N THR A 306 -19.57 -17.09 23.86
CA THR A 306 -20.28 -16.82 25.12
C THR A 306 -19.39 -16.17 26.17
N GLN A 307 -19.98 -15.38 27.06
CA GLN A 307 -19.30 -14.79 28.21
C GLN A 307 -18.12 -13.87 27.86
N MET A 308 -18.22 -13.14 26.74
CA MET A 308 -17.24 -12.11 26.44
C MET A 308 -17.33 -10.97 27.46
N SER A 309 -16.17 -10.52 27.92
CA SER A 309 -16.07 -9.35 28.80
C SER A 309 -16.28 -8.05 28.01
N PRO A 310 -16.61 -6.92 28.67
CA PRO A 310 -16.65 -5.62 28.04
C PRO A 310 -15.38 -5.26 27.29
N TYR A 311 -14.24 -5.55 27.89
CA TYR A 311 -12.91 -5.40 27.31
C TYR A 311 -12.77 -6.17 25.99
N GLU A 312 -13.09 -7.47 25.97
CA GLU A 312 -13.01 -8.30 24.78
C GLU A 312 -13.95 -7.82 23.67
N MET A 313 -15.17 -7.40 24.00
CA MET A 313 -16.14 -6.90 23.00
C MET A 313 -15.74 -5.58 22.35
N LEU A 314 -15.12 -4.68 23.10
CA LEU A 314 -14.71 -3.36 22.61
C LEU A 314 -13.43 -3.41 21.79
N LEU A 315 -12.48 -4.29 22.16
CA LEU A 315 -11.16 -4.38 21.53
C LEU A 315 -11.04 -5.49 20.47
N SER A 316 -12.05 -6.34 20.32
CA SER A 316 -12.06 -7.37 19.28
C SER A 316 -11.95 -6.76 17.89
N GLU A 317 -11.06 -7.31 17.07
CA GLU A 317 -10.87 -6.91 15.67
C GLU A 317 -11.47 -7.95 14.69
N SER A 318 -12.52 -8.67 15.10
CA SER A 318 -13.25 -9.56 14.17
C SER A 318 -13.58 -8.81 12.89
N GLN A 319 -13.34 -9.48 11.76
CA GLN A 319 -13.49 -8.90 10.43
C GLN A 319 -14.96 -8.75 10.01
N GLU A 320 -15.20 -8.15 8.87
CA GLU A 320 -16.53 -8.03 8.21
C GLU A 320 -17.58 -7.36 9.08
N ARG A 321 -17.19 -6.25 9.76
CA ARG A 321 -18.09 -5.45 10.60
C ARG A 321 -18.03 -3.99 10.22
N MET A 322 -19.19 -3.31 10.26
CA MET A 322 -19.31 -1.87 10.06
C MET A 322 -20.11 -1.24 11.19
N LEU A 323 -19.81 0.03 11.47
CA LEU A 323 -20.58 0.88 12.38
C LEU A 323 -21.29 1.96 11.59
N ILE A 324 -22.59 2.11 11.81
CA ILE A 324 -23.46 3.03 11.05
C ILE A 324 -24.18 3.96 12.01
N CYS A 325 -24.17 5.26 11.74
CA CYS A 325 -25.00 6.24 12.40
C CYS A 325 -26.18 6.61 11.50
N VAL A 326 -27.39 6.50 12.00
CA VAL A 326 -28.63 6.80 11.26
C VAL A 326 -29.54 7.72 12.03
N GLU A 327 -30.46 8.41 11.32
CA GLU A 327 -31.50 9.21 11.90
C GLU A 327 -32.35 8.41 12.89
N LYS A 328 -32.66 9.04 14.03
CA LYS A 328 -33.52 8.45 15.07
C LYS A 328 -34.85 8.00 14.49
N GLY A 329 -35.18 6.73 14.71
CA GLY A 329 -36.43 6.12 14.22
C GLY A 329 -36.29 5.39 12.88
N ALA A 330 -35.09 5.43 12.24
CA ALA A 330 -34.81 4.72 11.01
C ALA A 330 -34.21 3.30 11.24
N GLU A 331 -34.00 2.89 12.49
CA GLU A 331 -33.31 1.65 12.85
C GLU A 331 -33.99 0.43 12.20
N GLN A 332 -35.32 0.36 12.26
CA GLN A 332 -36.05 -0.78 11.70
C GLN A 332 -35.89 -0.87 10.17
N GLN A 333 -35.87 0.25 9.47
CA GLN A 333 -35.66 0.29 8.02
C GLN A 333 -34.28 -0.25 7.63
N VAL A 334 -33.24 0.11 8.40
CA VAL A 334 -31.87 -0.40 8.17
C VAL A 334 -31.78 -1.89 8.49
N CYS A 335 -32.39 -2.34 9.60
CA CYS A 335 -32.45 -3.77 9.94
C CYS A 335 -33.11 -4.60 8.83
N GLU A 336 -34.25 -4.12 8.29
CA GLU A 336 -34.95 -4.78 7.18
C GLU A 336 -34.09 -4.81 5.91
N LEU A 337 -33.39 -3.72 5.58
CA LEU A 337 -32.48 -3.68 4.44
C LEU A 337 -31.38 -4.73 4.56
N PHE A 338 -30.65 -4.75 5.69
CA PHE A 338 -29.55 -5.71 5.90
C PHE A 338 -30.07 -7.16 5.92
N GLN A 339 -31.25 -7.40 6.44
CA GLN A 339 -31.87 -8.73 6.42
C GLN A 339 -32.11 -9.24 4.98
N THR A 340 -32.31 -8.36 3.98
CA THR A 340 -32.44 -8.80 2.57
C THR A 340 -31.13 -9.36 2.01
N TYR A 341 -30.00 -9.04 2.67
CA TYR A 341 -28.68 -9.56 2.37
C TYR A 341 -28.23 -10.68 3.34
N ASP A 342 -29.14 -11.25 4.10
CA ASP A 342 -28.86 -12.25 5.14
C ASP A 342 -27.88 -11.78 6.22
N LEU A 343 -27.84 -10.46 6.47
CA LEU A 343 -26.99 -9.83 7.47
C LEU A 343 -27.79 -9.37 8.69
N GLU A 344 -27.13 -9.39 9.85
CA GLU A 344 -27.68 -8.84 11.09
C GLU A 344 -27.29 -7.36 11.23
N ALA A 345 -28.27 -6.52 11.61
CA ALA A 345 -28.07 -5.13 11.97
C ALA A 345 -28.75 -4.89 13.33
N VAL A 346 -28.03 -4.31 14.27
CA VAL A 346 -28.50 -4.13 15.65
C VAL A 346 -28.19 -2.72 16.14
N ALA A 347 -29.20 -2.01 16.64
CA ALA A 347 -29.01 -0.73 17.31
C ALA A 347 -28.37 -0.96 18.69
N ILE A 348 -27.10 -0.57 18.84
CA ILE A 348 -26.29 -0.79 20.03
C ILE A 348 -26.06 0.46 20.85
N GLY A 349 -26.50 1.65 20.38
CA GLY A 349 -26.23 2.89 21.09
C GLY A 349 -26.88 4.09 20.46
N SER A 350 -26.55 5.26 21.00
CA SER A 350 -27.06 6.55 20.53
C SER A 350 -26.06 7.68 20.76
N VAL A 351 -26.20 8.73 19.94
CA VAL A 351 -25.38 9.95 19.98
C VAL A 351 -25.86 10.86 21.12
N THR A 352 -24.91 11.48 21.84
CA THR A 352 -25.15 12.49 22.87
C THR A 352 -24.42 13.80 22.55
N ASP A 353 -24.64 14.86 23.34
CA ASP A 353 -24.01 16.19 23.16
C ASP A 353 -23.00 16.56 24.27
N ASP A 354 -22.69 15.60 25.13
CA ASP A 354 -21.85 15.87 26.31
C ASP A 354 -20.35 15.50 26.13
N GLY A 355 -19.96 15.01 24.95
CA GLY A 355 -18.58 14.66 24.63
C GLY A 355 -18.03 13.45 25.40
N GLN A 356 -18.91 12.64 26.02
CA GLN A 356 -18.52 11.48 26.80
C GLN A 356 -18.73 10.18 26.01
N TYR A 357 -17.81 9.27 26.13
CA TYR A 357 -17.89 7.90 25.65
C TYR A 357 -18.32 7.01 26.82
N ARG A 358 -19.60 6.66 26.88
CA ARG A 358 -20.18 5.83 27.94
C ARG A 358 -20.57 4.48 27.42
N VAL A 359 -20.10 3.45 28.09
CA VAL A 359 -20.37 2.06 27.76
C VAL A 359 -21.09 1.38 28.92
N PHE A 360 -22.20 0.73 28.62
CA PHE A 360 -23.00 -0.04 29.57
C PHE A 360 -22.87 -1.55 29.28
N HIS A 361 -22.79 -2.33 30.35
CA HIS A 361 -22.89 -3.79 30.30
C HIS A 361 -23.53 -4.31 31.60
N GLY A 362 -24.54 -5.20 31.48
CA GLY A 362 -25.27 -5.73 32.62
C GLY A 362 -25.93 -4.63 33.46
N GLY A 363 -26.36 -3.52 32.84
CA GLY A 363 -26.95 -2.38 33.52
C GLY A 363 -25.98 -1.50 34.30
N LYS A 364 -24.66 -1.69 34.16
CA LYS A 364 -23.61 -0.90 34.82
C LYS A 364 -22.77 -0.16 33.77
N ILE A 365 -22.25 0.99 34.17
CA ILE A 365 -21.24 1.70 33.39
C ILE A 365 -19.91 0.95 33.54
N VAL A 366 -19.33 0.53 32.42
CA VAL A 366 -18.04 -0.17 32.37
C VAL A 366 -16.92 0.70 31.81
N ALA A 367 -17.27 1.79 31.11
CA ALA A 367 -16.36 2.87 30.73
C ALA A 367 -17.10 4.20 30.70
N ASP A 368 -16.47 5.27 31.19
CA ASP A 368 -16.97 6.65 31.14
C ASP A 368 -15.77 7.59 31.01
N VAL A 369 -15.43 7.94 29.77
CA VAL A 369 -14.24 8.70 29.41
C VAL A 369 -14.57 9.77 28.35
N PRO A 370 -13.83 10.90 28.32
CA PRO A 370 -14.03 11.87 27.24
C PRO A 370 -13.72 11.24 25.86
N VAL A 371 -14.56 11.48 24.87
CA VAL A 371 -14.36 10.95 23.50
C VAL A 371 -13.02 11.40 22.92
N ASP A 372 -12.72 12.70 23.00
CA ASP A 372 -11.49 13.25 22.41
C ASP A 372 -10.22 12.72 23.11
N ALA A 373 -10.31 12.34 24.38
CA ALA A 373 -9.20 11.70 25.09
C ALA A 373 -8.78 10.36 24.45
N LEU A 374 -9.74 9.63 23.87
CA LEU A 374 -9.43 8.40 23.13
C LEU A 374 -8.91 8.67 21.73
N ALA A 375 -9.46 9.64 21.01
CA ALA A 375 -9.21 9.83 19.58
C ALA A 375 -8.14 10.89 19.28
N GLU A 376 -8.33 12.15 19.73
CA GLU A 376 -7.49 13.29 19.30
C GLU A 376 -6.41 13.69 20.32
N GLU A 377 -6.62 13.42 21.60
CA GLU A 377 -5.72 13.86 22.67
C GLU A 377 -4.62 12.84 23.01
N ALA A 378 -4.44 11.82 22.17
CA ALA A 378 -3.30 10.92 22.32
C ALA A 378 -1.98 11.70 22.29
N PRO A 379 -0.98 11.32 23.10
CA PRO A 379 0.29 12.02 23.15
C PRO A 379 0.99 12.00 21.78
N VAL A 380 1.71 13.09 21.46
CA VAL A 380 2.51 13.19 20.24
C VAL A 380 3.95 13.45 20.63
N TYR A 381 4.83 12.54 20.24
CA TYR A 381 6.24 12.59 20.62
C TYR A 381 7.11 13.27 19.56
N GLN A 382 8.07 14.05 20.04
CA GLN A 382 9.18 14.55 19.22
C GLN A 382 10.37 13.60 19.46
N LYS A 383 10.51 12.61 18.58
CA LYS A 383 11.59 11.63 18.69
C LYS A 383 12.94 12.24 18.31
N ALA A 384 13.97 11.85 19.04
CA ALA A 384 15.34 12.13 18.63
C ALA A 384 15.68 11.33 17.37
N TYR A 385 16.43 11.94 16.44
CA TYR A 385 16.90 11.26 15.24
C TYR A 385 18.38 11.55 14.98
N GLN A 386 19.06 10.56 14.42
CA GLN A 386 20.49 10.63 14.12
C GLN A 386 20.81 9.90 12.82
N GLU A 387 21.63 10.52 11.95
CA GLU A 387 22.12 9.86 10.73
C GLU A 387 22.85 8.54 11.08
N PRO A 388 22.45 7.40 10.49
CA PRO A 388 23.09 6.10 10.75
C PRO A 388 24.59 6.13 10.43
N GLU A 389 25.37 5.41 11.23
CA GLU A 389 26.82 5.33 11.04
C GLU A 389 27.21 4.78 9.65
N ARG A 390 26.41 3.84 9.11
CA ARG A 390 26.60 3.30 7.76
C ARG A 390 26.62 4.39 6.68
N MET A 391 25.85 5.47 6.82
CA MET A 391 25.83 6.58 5.86
C MET A 391 27.18 7.28 5.78
N ARG A 392 27.86 7.42 6.93
CA ARG A 392 29.22 7.98 6.99
C ARG A 392 30.26 7.04 6.39
N ALA A 393 30.08 5.72 6.57
CA ALA A 393 30.92 4.72 5.96
C ALA A 393 30.76 4.72 4.44
N PHE A 394 29.53 4.74 3.93
CA PHE A 394 29.22 4.76 2.49
C PHE A 394 29.78 5.99 1.77
N LYS A 395 29.80 7.15 2.42
CA LYS A 395 30.42 8.37 1.88
C LYS A 395 31.93 8.24 1.58
N LYS A 396 32.60 7.25 2.16
CA LYS A 396 34.03 7.01 1.98
C LYS A 396 34.35 5.94 0.92
N LEU A 397 33.33 5.22 0.45
CA LEU A 397 33.52 4.18 -0.55
C LEU A 397 33.68 4.78 -1.94
N ALA A 398 34.54 4.15 -2.75
CA ALA A 398 34.59 4.44 -4.18
C ALA A 398 33.27 3.95 -4.84
N PRO A 399 32.82 4.61 -5.92
CA PRO A 399 31.69 4.11 -6.69
C PRO A 399 31.91 2.67 -7.15
N PHE A 400 30.90 1.82 -6.97
CA PHE A 400 30.92 0.47 -7.49
C PHE A 400 30.85 0.51 -9.02
N ILE A 401 31.70 -0.24 -9.69
CA ILE A 401 31.67 -0.47 -11.13
C ILE A 401 31.64 -1.99 -11.34
N PRO A 402 30.61 -2.53 -12.02
CA PRO A 402 30.49 -3.98 -12.19
C PRO A 402 31.61 -4.54 -13.10
N GLU A 403 32.08 -5.73 -12.76
CA GLU A 403 32.97 -6.50 -13.63
C GLU A 403 32.12 -7.37 -14.59
N ILE A 404 32.23 -7.12 -15.89
CA ILE A 404 31.45 -7.82 -16.91
C ILE A 404 32.41 -8.48 -17.90
N THR A 405 32.39 -9.80 -17.93
CA THR A 405 33.13 -10.60 -18.92
C THR A 405 32.35 -10.90 -20.17
N ASN A 406 31.02 -11.04 -20.04
CA ASN A 406 30.08 -11.35 -21.13
C ASN A 406 28.71 -10.75 -20.80
N SER A 407 28.31 -9.75 -21.57
CA SER A 407 27.04 -9.04 -21.34
C SER A 407 25.80 -9.90 -21.61
N THR A 408 25.88 -10.86 -22.53
CA THR A 408 24.76 -11.78 -22.80
C THR A 408 24.48 -12.68 -21.60
N GLU A 409 25.53 -13.27 -21.01
CA GLU A 409 25.37 -14.13 -19.83
C GLU A 409 24.95 -13.33 -18.59
N LEU A 410 25.41 -12.08 -18.47
CA LEU A 410 24.95 -11.21 -17.38
C LEU A 410 23.46 -10.89 -17.51
N LEU A 411 22.98 -10.52 -18.70
CA LEU A 411 21.54 -10.30 -18.94
C LEU A 411 20.72 -11.52 -18.54
N LYS A 412 21.12 -12.72 -18.99
CA LYS A 412 20.44 -13.98 -18.64
C LYS A 412 20.40 -14.21 -17.12
N ARG A 413 21.47 -13.90 -16.41
CA ARG A 413 21.52 -14.02 -14.93
C ARG A 413 20.66 -12.98 -14.23
N LEU A 414 20.60 -11.75 -14.73
CA LEU A 414 19.74 -10.69 -14.20
C LEU A 414 18.25 -11.04 -14.37
N LEU A 415 17.86 -11.53 -15.54
CA LEU A 415 16.50 -11.98 -15.82
C LEU A 415 16.02 -13.10 -14.88
N GLN A 416 16.96 -13.86 -14.29
CA GLN A 416 16.66 -14.92 -13.33
C GLN A 416 16.67 -14.46 -11.86
N GLN A 417 17.02 -13.20 -11.57
CA GLN A 417 16.92 -12.69 -10.20
C GLN A 417 15.45 -12.54 -9.80
N PRO A 418 15.03 -13.04 -8.63
CA PRO A 418 13.60 -13.06 -8.24
C PRO A 418 12.93 -11.68 -8.30
N THR A 419 13.66 -10.61 -7.97
CA THR A 419 13.15 -9.22 -8.05
C THR A 419 12.86 -8.80 -9.50
N ILE A 420 13.70 -9.18 -10.48
CA ILE A 420 13.51 -8.87 -11.91
C ILE A 420 12.61 -9.90 -12.60
N ALA A 421 12.70 -11.17 -12.23
CA ALA A 421 11.96 -12.27 -12.86
C ALA A 421 10.46 -12.03 -12.92
N SER A 422 9.81 -12.66 -13.91
CA SER A 422 8.36 -12.57 -14.09
C SER A 422 7.58 -12.99 -12.85
N LYS A 423 6.58 -12.20 -12.50
CA LYS A 423 5.63 -12.50 -11.43
C LYS A 423 4.40 -13.27 -11.94
N LYS A 424 4.47 -13.79 -13.18
CA LYS A 424 3.37 -14.50 -13.85
C LYS A 424 2.80 -15.63 -13.00
N SER A 425 3.64 -16.43 -12.37
CA SER A 425 3.22 -17.53 -11.48
C SER A 425 2.45 -17.04 -10.24
N VAL A 426 2.54 -15.77 -9.90
CA VAL A 426 1.74 -15.13 -8.84
C VAL A 426 0.43 -14.62 -9.39
N TYR A 427 0.46 -13.69 -10.35
CA TYR A 427 -0.75 -13.03 -10.81
C TYR A 427 -1.68 -13.95 -11.62
N GLU A 428 -1.23 -15.11 -12.09
CA GLU A 428 -2.12 -16.16 -12.64
C GLU A 428 -3.06 -16.79 -11.59
N THR A 429 -2.78 -16.63 -10.30
CA THR A 429 -3.67 -17.07 -9.21
C THR A 429 -4.77 -16.06 -8.92
N TYR A 430 -4.62 -14.82 -9.36
CA TYR A 430 -5.56 -13.73 -9.16
C TYR A 430 -6.59 -13.65 -10.29
N ASP A 431 -7.86 -13.47 -9.96
CA ASP A 431 -8.83 -13.07 -10.95
C ASP A 431 -8.66 -11.58 -11.26
N SER A 432 -7.88 -11.29 -12.29
CA SER A 432 -7.63 -9.92 -12.75
C SER A 432 -8.72 -9.39 -13.71
N GLN A 433 -9.72 -10.21 -14.08
CA GLN A 433 -10.72 -9.89 -15.09
C GLN A 433 -12.16 -9.79 -14.54
N VAL A 434 -12.41 -10.19 -13.31
CA VAL A 434 -13.73 -10.03 -12.71
C VAL A 434 -14.19 -8.57 -12.75
N GLN A 435 -15.47 -8.31 -12.87
CA GLN A 435 -16.09 -7.02 -13.21
C GLN A 435 -15.82 -6.54 -14.66
N THR A 436 -14.93 -7.18 -15.40
CA THR A 436 -14.70 -6.98 -16.86
C THR A 436 -14.26 -5.56 -17.26
N ASN A 437 -13.59 -4.83 -16.37
CA ASN A 437 -13.09 -3.47 -16.63
C ASN A 437 -11.60 -3.40 -16.95
N THR A 438 -10.83 -4.46 -16.69
CA THR A 438 -9.38 -4.49 -16.88
C THR A 438 -9.04 -4.52 -18.37
N VAL A 439 -8.32 -3.50 -18.82
CA VAL A 439 -7.84 -3.36 -20.21
C VAL A 439 -6.38 -3.79 -20.34
N VAL A 440 -5.54 -3.35 -19.38
CA VAL A 440 -4.14 -3.79 -19.28
C VAL A 440 -4.02 -4.66 -18.04
N GLN A 441 -3.71 -5.93 -18.29
CA GLN A 441 -3.55 -6.96 -17.25
C GLN A 441 -2.21 -6.82 -16.51
N PRO A 442 -2.03 -7.53 -15.37
CA PRO A 442 -0.74 -7.59 -14.68
C PRO A 442 0.42 -7.95 -15.63
N GLY A 443 1.58 -7.32 -15.40
CA GLY A 443 2.79 -7.55 -16.18
C GLY A 443 3.15 -6.41 -17.14
N SER A 444 2.57 -5.21 -16.97
CA SER A 444 2.99 -3.96 -17.61
C SER A 444 3.34 -2.92 -16.53
N ASP A 445 3.81 -1.73 -16.94
CA ASP A 445 4.23 -0.65 -16.02
C ASP A 445 3.13 -0.25 -15.04
N ALA A 446 1.88 -0.18 -15.49
CA ALA A 446 0.72 -0.01 -14.63
C ALA A 446 -0.46 -0.85 -15.14
N ALA A 447 -1.36 -1.22 -14.24
CA ALA A 447 -2.66 -1.77 -14.59
C ALA A 447 -3.57 -0.65 -15.09
N VAL A 448 -4.43 -0.96 -16.08
CA VAL A 448 -5.37 0.02 -16.64
C VAL A 448 -6.78 -0.56 -16.67
N LEU A 449 -7.72 0.16 -16.04
CA LEU A 449 -9.13 -0.17 -16.04
C LEU A 449 -9.95 0.92 -16.73
N ARG A 450 -10.88 0.53 -17.60
CA ARG A 450 -11.83 1.50 -18.18
C ARG A 450 -12.87 1.95 -17.17
N VAL A 451 -13.28 3.20 -17.27
CA VAL A 451 -14.40 3.77 -16.51
C VAL A 451 -15.67 3.67 -17.35
N ARG A 452 -16.54 2.71 -17.03
CA ARG A 452 -17.73 2.45 -17.84
C ARG A 452 -18.64 3.67 -17.93
N GLY A 453 -19.26 3.86 -19.09
CA GLY A 453 -20.13 5.00 -19.39
C GLY A 453 -19.39 6.28 -19.74
N THR A 454 -18.05 6.23 -19.81
CA THR A 454 -17.17 7.34 -20.23
C THR A 454 -16.17 6.86 -21.26
N ASN A 455 -15.33 7.78 -21.76
CA ASN A 455 -14.16 7.46 -22.59
C ASN A 455 -12.88 7.33 -21.76
N LYS A 456 -12.97 7.43 -20.45
CA LYS A 456 -11.83 7.47 -19.53
C LYS A 456 -11.37 6.07 -19.11
N ALA A 457 -10.11 6.01 -18.70
CA ALA A 457 -9.54 4.88 -17.99
C ALA A 457 -8.71 5.36 -16.80
N LEU A 458 -8.44 4.46 -15.87
CA LEU A 458 -7.58 4.68 -14.72
C LEU A 458 -6.36 3.79 -14.82
N ALA A 459 -5.17 4.36 -14.68
CA ALA A 459 -3.94 3.62 -14.50
C ALA A 459 -3.55 3.62 -13.03
N MET A 460 -3.02 2.51 -12.53
CA MET A 460 -2.66 2.34 -11.13
C MET A 460 -1.44 1.44 -10.96
N THR A 461 -0.58 1.79 -9.99
CA THR A 461 0.66 1.07 -9.68
C THR A 461 1.01 1.16 -8.22
N THR A 462 1.87 0.25 -7.74
CA THR A 462 2.56 0.32 -6.45
C THR A 462 4.06 0.17 -6.69
N ASP A 463 4.88 1.06 -6.13
CA ASP A 463 6.32 1.11 -6.41
C ASP A 463 7.15 1.49 -5.18
N CYS A 464 8.28 0.82 -4.98
CA CYS A 464 9.34 1.23 -4.07
C CYS A 464 10.60 0.39 -4.28
N ASN A 465 11.74 1.02 -4.59
CA ASN A 465 13.03 0.34 -4.49
C ASN A 465 13.72 0.67 -3.15
N SER A 466 13.55 -0.20 -2.17
CA SER A 466 14.05 -0.02 -0.80
C SER A 466 15.59 0.07 -0.71
N ARG A 467 16.33 -0.46 -1.66
CA ARG A 467 17.80 -0.36 -1.73
C ARG A 467 18.24 1.09 -1.87
N TYR A 468 17.52 1.88 -2.66
CA TYR A 468 17.83 3.32 -2.81
C TYR A 468 17.57 4.08 -1.52
N LEU A 469 16.50 3.75 -0.80
CA LEU A 469 16.24 4.36 0.51
C LEU A 469 17.27 3.95 1.56
N TYR A 470 17.74 2.71 1.53
CA TYR A 470 18.82 2.24 2.40
C TYR A 470 20.14 3.00 2.17
N LEU A 471 20.45 3.35 0.92
CA LEU A 471 21.63 4.13 0.56
C LEU A 471 21.46 5.64 0.84
N ASN A 472 20.29 6.19 0.57
CA ASN A 472 19.95 7.59 0.83
C ASN A 472 18.44 7.76 0.93
N PRO A 473 17.86 7.88 2.15
CA PRO A 473 16.41 7.95 2.33
C PRO A 473 15.75 9.12 1.60
N GLU A 474 16.39 10.29 1.52
CA GLU A 474 15.82 11.46 0.82
C GLU A 474 15.74 11.23 -0.69
N ILE A 475 16.85 10.83 -1.30
CA ILE A 475 16.90 10.54 -2.74
C ILE A 475 16.02 9.34 -3.08
N GLY A 476 16.08 8.27 -2.27
CA GLY A 476 15.26 7.09 -2.45
C GLY A 476 13.76 7.37 -2.35
N GLY A 477 13.36 8.26 -1.43
CA GLY A 477 11.97 8.73 -1.32
C GLY A 477 11.51 9.53 -2.54
N GLN A 478 12.39 10.37 -3.10
CA GLN A 478 12.11 11.06 -4.37
C GLN A 478 11.94 10.08 -5.53
N ILE A 479 12.80 9.08 -5.62
CA ILE A 479 12.77 8.06 -6.68
C ILE A 479 11.50 7.24 -6.60
N ALA A 480 11.07 6.80 -5.41
CA ALA A 480 9.86 5.99 -5.25
C ALA A 480 8.61 6.69 -5.84
N VAL A 481 8.41 7.97 -5.55
CA VAL A 481 7.31 8.75 -6.14
C VAL A 481 7.49 8.95 -7.64
N ALA A 482 8.71 9.23 -8.08
CA ALA A 482 9.03 9.49 -9.48
C ALA A 482 8.85 8.24 -10.34
N GLU A 483 9.21 7.06 -9.85
CA GLU A 483 9.05 5.78 -10.53
C GLU A 483 7.57 5.42 -10.69
N ALA A 484 6.78 5.54 -9.61
CA ALA A 484 5.33 5.38 -9.70
C ALA A 484 4.72 6.31 -10.78
N ALA A 485 5.14 7.58 -10.82
CA ALA A 485 4.68 8.52 -11.83
C ALA A 485 5.14 8.14 -13.26
N ARG A 486 6.37 7.61 -13.43
CA ARG A 486 6.85 7.10 -14.73
C ARG A 486 5.97 5.95 -15.23
N ASN A 487 5.63 5.00 -14.36
CA ASN A 487 4.79 3.85 -14.69
C ASN A 487 3.38 4.29 -15.11
N ILE A 488 2.79 5.25 -14.40
CA ILE A 488 1.51 5.86 -14.78
C ILE A 488 1.61 6.54 -16.16
N VAL A 489 2.65 7.34 -16.39
CA VAL A 489 2.88 8.06 -17.65
C VAL A 489 3.13 7.09 -18.80
N ALA A 490 3.93 6.03 -18.61
CA ALA A 490 4.19 5.01 -19.65
C ALA A 490 2.91 4.30 -20.08
N SER A 491 1.90 4.23 -19.22
CA SER A 491 0.57 3.68 -19.54
C SER A 491 -0.37 4.68 -20.23
N GLY A 492 0.05 5.93 -20.41
CA GLY A 492 -0.72 7.00 -21.08
C GLY A 492 -1.55 7.86 -20.12
N ALA A 493 -1.39 7.70 -18.81
CA ALA A 493 -2.17 8.40 -17.81
C ALA A 493 -1.46 9.64 -17.24
N GLN A 494 -2.25 10.64 -16.87
CA GLN A 494 -1.81 11.77 -16.06
C GLN A 494 -1.83 11.37 -14.58
N PRO A 495 -0.67 11.38 -13.87
CA PRO A 495 -0.64 11.16 -12.43
C PRO A 495 -1.54 12.13 -11.66
N LEU A 496 -2.30 11.65 -10.67
CA LEU A 496 -3.26 12.45 -9.90
C LEU A 496 -2.84 12.65 -8.45
N ALA A 497 -2.61 11.55 -7.73
CA ALA A 497 -2.32 11.57 -6.29
C ALA A 497 -1.68 10.24 -5.87
N ILE A 498 -1.14 10.22 -4.66
CA ILE A 498 -0.58 9.01 -4.05
C ILE A 498 -1.29 8.61 -2.75
N THR A 499 -1.20 7.35 -2.45
CA THR A 499 -1.30 6.75 -1.11
C THR A 499 0.05 6.15 -0.76
N ASP A 500 0.36 5.96 0.52
CA ASP A 500 1.61 5.32 0.94
C ASP A 500 1.40 4.26 2.02
N CYS A 501 2.36 3.33 2.13
CA CYS A 501 2.57 2.51 3.31
C CYS A 501 4.01 2.72 3.77
N LEU A 502 4.18 3.39 4.89
CA LEU A 502 5.49 3.74 5.43
C LEU A 502 5.99 2.61 6.35
N ASN A 503 6.79 1.68 5.79
CA ASN A 503 7.31 0.53 6.53
C ASN A 503 8.76 0.80 6.98
N TYR A 504 8.97 0.86 8.31
CA TYR A 504 10.26 1.19 8.92
C TYR A 504 10.49 0.35 10.18
N GLY A 505 11.74 0.36 10.67
CA GLY A 505 12.11 -0.21 11.95
C GLY A 505 11.53 0.57 13.15
N SER A 506 12.03 0.27 14.35
CA SER A 506 11.56 0.89 15.59
C SER A 506 11.80 2.41 15.61
N PRO A 507 10.77 3.23 15.90
CA PRO A 507 10.90 4.68 16.03
C PRO A 507 11.67 5.09 17.30
N ASP A 508 11.91 4.15 18.22
CA ASP A 508 12.69 4.36 19.44
C ASP A 508 14.20 4.34 19.18
N LYS A 509 14.62 3.82 18.00
CA LYS A 509 15.99 3.88 17.51
C LYS A 509 16.20 5.17 16.73
N PRO A 510 17.06 6.10 17.18
CA PRO A 510 17.27 7.38 16.51
C PRO A 510 17.66 7.27 15.03
N GLU A 511 18.34 6.19 14.65
CA GLU A 511 18.77 5.93 13.28
C GLU A 511 17.57 5.53 12.39
N SER A 512 16.69 4.63 12.85
CA SER A 512 15.47 4.26 12.14
C SER A 512 14.50 5.44 12.00
N PHE A 513 14.36 6.25 13.05
CA PHE A 513 13.53 7.45 12.97
C PHE A 513 14.10 8.51 12.02
N TRP A 514 15.44 8.62 11.93
CA TRP A 514 16.09 9.49 10.96
C TRP A 514 15.77 9.07 9.51
N GLU A 515 15.74 7.77 9.25
CA GLU A 515 15.38 7.24 7.93
C GLU A 515 13.94 7.60 7.55
N LEU A 516 12.99 7.41 8.47
CA LEU A 516 11.60 7.80 8.28
C LEU A 516 11.48 9.32 8.06
N TRP A 517 12.13 10.12 8.90
CA TRP A 517 12.09 11.57 8.82
C TRP A 517 12.65 12.10 7.50
N THR A 518 13.78 11.58 7.08
CA THR A 518 14.51 12.04 5.89
C THR A 518 13.85 11.56 4.59
N SER A 519 13.34 10.33 4.55
CA SER A 519 12.60 9.82 3.39
C SER A 519 11.30 10.61 3.16
N ALA A 520 10.63 11.02 4.23
CA ALA A 520 9.45 11.86 4.13
C ALA A 520 9.73 13.23 3.48
N ASP A 521 10.92 13.80 3.71
CA ASP A 521 11.33 15.02 3.00
C ASP A 521 11.46 14.79 1.49
N GLY A 522 12.05 13.65 1.10
CA GLY A 522 12.19 13.24 -0.29
C GLY A 522 10.83 13.00 -0.98
N ILE A 523 9.96 12.23 -0.35
CA ILE A 523 8.60 11.95 -0.84
C ILE A 523 7.83 13.26 -1.01
N ALA A 524 7.83 14.12 0.01
CA ALA A 524 7.14 15.40 -0.04
C ALA A 524 7.68 16.33 -1.15
N ALA A 525 8.99 16.36 -1.37
CA ALA A 525 9.60 17.14 -2.45
C ALA A 525 9.15 16.65 -3.83
N ALA A 526 9.15 15.34 -4.06
CA ALA A 526 8.69 14.74 -5.30
C ALA A 526 7.19 14.97 -5.54
N CYS A 527 6.35 14.78 -4.52
CA CYS A 527 4.91 15.03 -4.60
C CYS A 527 4.61 16.51 -4.98
N ARG A 528 5.33 17.46 -4.37
CA ARG A 528 5.18 18.89 -4.75
C ARG A 528 5.61 19.17 -6.18
N GLN A 529 6.75 18.59 -6.61
CA GLN A 529 7.27 18.81 -7.96
C GLN A 529 6.37 18.22 -9.03
N LEU A 530 5.85 17.01 -8.79
CA LEU A 530 5.02 16.25 -9.74
C LEU A 530 3.53 16.63 -9.68
N GLY A 531 3.10 17.31 -8.61
CA GLY A 531 1.70 17.67 -8.41
C GLY A 531 0.81 16.51 -7.98
N THR A 532 1.38 15.55 -7.26
CA THR A 532 0.72 14.32 -6.78
C THR A 532 0.62 14.32 -5.25
N PRO A 533 -0.37 15.00 -4.65
CA PRO A 533 -0.53 15.07 -3.21
C PRO A 533 -0.74 13.69 -2.58
N VAL A 534 -0.39 13.56 -1.29
CA VAL A 534 -0.66 12.39 -0.46
C VAL A 534 -2.07 12.50 0.09
N ILE A 535 -2.98 11.66 -0.35
CA ILE A 535 -4.40 11.76 0.03
C ILE A 535 -4.81 10.74 1.09
N SER A 536 -4.02 9.70 1.28
CA SER A 536 -4.24 8.63 2.26
C SER A 536 -2.94 7.89 2.51
N GLY A 537 -2.92 6.98 3.45
CA GLY A 537 -1.77 6.12 3.71
C GLY A 537 -1.86 5.42 5.05
N ASN A 538 -0.80 4.69 5.37
CA ASN A 538 -0.64 3.94 6.60
C ASN A 538 0.83 3.99 7.05
N VAL A 539 1.06 3.90 8.35
CA VAL A 539 2.40 3.81 8.93
C VAL A 539 2.55 2.48 9.66
N SER A 540 3.55 1.71 9.27
CA SER A 540 3.95 0.46 9.92
C SER A 540 5.37 0.59 10.45
N LEU A 541 5.50 0.65 11.75
CA LEU A 541 6.79 0.73 12.44
C LEU A 541 7.10 -0.61 13.13
N TYR A 542 8.28 -0.69 13.76
CA TYR A 542 8.75 -1.90 14.45
C TYR A 542 8.95 -3.13 13.53
N ASN A 543 9.15 -2.91 12.21
CA ASN A 543 9.46 -4.01 11.29
C ASN A 543 10.92 -4.45 11.48
N GLU A 544 11.15 -5.24 12.50
CA GLU A 544 12.46 -5.74 12.90
C GLU A 544 12.37 -7.23 13.27
N THR A 545 13.43 -7.98 13.02
CA THR A 545 13.59 -9.37 13.44
C THR A 545 14.94 -9.50 14.13
N ASP A 546 14.98 -9.98 15.37
CA ASP A 546 16.20 -10.13 16.18
C ASP A 546 17.05 -8.84 16.24
N GLY A 547 16.37 -7.68 16.38
CA GLY A 547 17.00 -6.35 16.44
C GLY A 547 17.53 -5.81 15.10
N GLN A 548 17.32 -6.52 14.00
CA GLN A 548 17.67 -6.11 12.64
C GLN A 548 16.45 -5.50 11.96
N ALA A 549 16.52 -4.21 11.63
CA ALA A 549 15.46 -3.53 10.88
C ALA A 549 15.47 -3.93 9.41
N ILE A 550 14.27 -3.92 8.80
CA ILE A 550 14.14 -3.95 7.34
C ILE A 550 14.82 -2.73 6.69
N TYR A 551 15.05 -2.78 5.39
CA TYR A 551 15.36 -1.53 4.66
C TYR A 551 14.15 -0.59 4.72
N PRO A 552 14.37 0.74 4.80
CA PRO A 552 13.29 1.72 4.70
C PRO A 552 12.45 1.47 3.45
N THR A 553 11.16 1.18 3.62
CA THR A 553 10.30 0.76 2.50
C THR A 553 8.98 1.54 2.52
N PRO A 554 8.99 2.83 2.13
CA PRO A 554 7.76 3.57 1.86
C PRO A 554 7.18 3.11 0.52
N MET A 555 6.24 2.21 0.54
CA MET A 555 5.49 1.84 -0.66
C MET A 555 4.64 3.01 -1.12
N ILE A 556 4.72 3.35 -2.39
CA ILE A 556 3.94 4.40 -3.04
C ILE A 556 2.89 3.76 -3.96
N GLY A 557 1.62 3.93 -3.62
CA GLY A 557 0.52 3.62 -4.50
C GLY A 557 0.10 4.88 -5.28
N MET A 558 0.02 4.82 -6.60
CA MET A 558 -0.35 5.96 -7.43
C MET A 558 -1.48 5.62 -8.38
N VAL A 559 -2.41 6.56 -8.54
CA VAL A 559 -3.48 6.49 -9.54
C VAL A 559 -3.36 7.67 -10.49
N GLY A 560 -3.58 7.39 -11.77
CA GLY A 560 -3.64 8.40 -12.82
C GLY A 560 -4.88 8.21 -13.72
N VAL A 561 -5.24 9.26 -14.46
CA VAL A 561 -6.39 9.25 -15.39
C VAL A 561 -5.92 9.30 -16.82
N ILE A 562 -6.57 8.51 -17.68
CA ILE A 562 -6.49 8.56 -19.14
C ILE A 562 -7.82 9.14 -19.62
N GLU A 563 -7.77 10.29 -20.29
CA GLU A 563 -8.99 10.97 -20.76
C GLU A 563 -9.67 10.26 -21.93
N ASP A 564 -8.89 9.54 -22.74
CA ASP A 564 -9.39 8.77 -23.88
C ASP A 564 -8.71 7.40 -23.93
N VAL A 565 -9.51 6.34 -23.88
CA VAL A 565 -9.04 4.94 -23.91
C VAL A 565 -8.16 4.60 -25.14
N SER A 566 -8.21 5.39 -26.20
CA SER A 566 -7.33 5.24 -27.37
C SER A 566 -5.86 5.57 -27.05
N GLN A 567 -5.60 6.27 -25.94
CA GLN A 567 -4.26 6.66 -25.47
C GLN A 567 -3.61 5.60 -24.58
N ILE A 568 -4.32 4.51 -24.26
CA ILE A 568 -3.77 3.41 -23.45
C ILE A 568 -2.55 2.83 -24.14
N THR A 569 -1.43 2.84 -23.43
CA THR A 569 -0.13 2.38 -23.93
C THR A 569 0.42 1.29 -23.02
N THR A 570 1.22 0.39 -23.56
CA THR A 570 1.85 -0.71 -22.81
C THR A 570 3.33 -0.81 -23.16
N GLN A 571 4.11 -1.50 -22.32
CA GLN A 571 5.54 -1.70 -22.54
C GLN A 571 5.87 -2.55 -23.79
N ALA A 572 4.98 -3.45 -24.20
CA ALA A 572 5.23 -4.43 -25.24
C ALA A 572 5.43 -3.80 -26.62
N PHE A 573 6.50 -4.12 -27.32
CA PHE A 573 6.67 -3.81 -28.75
C PHE A 573 5.52 -4.38 -29.58
N LYS A 574 5.04 -3.62 -30.57
CA LYS A 574 3.82 -3.95 -31.32
C LYS A 574 4.10 -4.56 -32.69
N GLN A 575 5.03 -3.98 -33.47
CA GLN A 575 5.26 -4.36 -34.84
C GLN A 575 6.74 -4.39 -35.19
N VAL A 576 7.10 -5.29 -36.09
CA VAL A 576 8.42 -5.30 -36.74
C VAL A 576 8.63 -3.99 -37.49
N ASP A 577 9.85 -3.49 -37.47
CA ASP A 577 10.30 -2.22 -38.02
C ASP A 577 9.86 -0.97 -37.24
N ASP A 578 9.10 -1.07 -36.15
CA ASP A 578 8.92 0.07 -35.24
C ASP A 578 10.29 0.56 -34.74
N LEU A 579 10.47 1.88 -34.76
CA LEU A 579 11.70 2.52 -34.37
C LEU A 579 11.79 2.60 -32.85
N ILE A 580 12.94 2.28 -32.25
CA ILE A 580 13.16 2.30 -30.81
C ILE A 580 13.93 3.56 -30.42
N TYR A 581 13.40 4.27 -29.43
CA TYR A 581 13.97 5.49 -28.87
C TYR A 581 14.24 5.34 -27.39
N LEU A 582 15.34 5.94 -26.92
CA LEU A 582 15.68 6.15 -25.52
C LEU A 582 15.45 7.62 -25.17
N ILE A 583 14.66 7.87 -24.13
CA ILE A 583 14.53 9.18 -23.48
C ILE A 583 15.34 9.17 -22.19
N GLY A 584 16.00 10.29 -21.87
CA GLY A 584 16.85 10.43 -20.70
C GLY A 584 18.31 10.04 -20.93
N GLU A 585 19.16 10.44 -19.99
CA GLU A 585 20.59 10.19 -20.03
C GLU A 585 20.97 8.99 -19.15
N THR A 586 22.01 8.25 -19.55
CA THR A 586 22.54 7.13 -18.79
C THR A 586 23.81 7.53 -18.08
N HIS A 587 23.92 7.21 -16.79
CA HIS A 587 25.05 7.49 -15.93
C HIS A 587 25.56 6.22 -15.27
N ALA A 588 26.66 6.30 -14.50
CA ALA A 588 27.24 5.18 -13.77
C ALA A 588 26.50 4.91 -12.44
N ASP A 589 25.18 4.70 -12.53
CA ASP A 589 24.32 4.45 -11.37
C ASP A 589 24.23 2.95 -11.09
N PHE A 590 25.26 2.42 -10.41
CA PHE A 590 25.39 1.00 -10.09
C PHE A 590 25.22 0.71 -8.60
N ASN A 591 25.33 1.71 -7.72
CA ASN A 591 25.09 1.54 -6.29
C ASN A 591 23.60 1.35 -6.04
N GLY A 592 23.23 0.33 -5.27
CA GLY A 592 21.85 -0.06 -5.04
C GLY A 592 21.22 -0.91 -6.15
N SER A 593 21.96 -1.18 -7.24
CA SER A 593 21.48 -1.98 -8.36
C SER A 593 21.45 -3.48 -8.07
N GLU A 594 20.63 -4.20 -8.85
CA GLU A 594 20.59 -5.68 -8.79
C GLU A 594 21.96 -6.31 -9.10
N ILE A 595 22.73 -5.71 -10.02
CA ILE A 595 24.06 -6.19 -10.33
C ILE A 595 25.03 -6.01 -9.16
N GLN A 596 24.90 -4.95 -8.36
CA GLN A 596 25.70 -4.79 -7.14
C GLN A 596 25.38 -5.89 -6.14
N LYS A 597 24.09 -6.14 -5.89
CA LYS A 597 23.64 -7.24 -5.02
C LYS A 597 24.20 -8.58 -5.49
N MET A 598 24.11 -8.88 -6.79
CA MET A 598 24.60 -10.13 -7.37
C MET A 598 26.11 -10.32 -7.20
N GLN A 599 26.89 -9.25 -7.35
CA GLN A 599 28.36 -9.35 -7.32
C GLN A 599 28.96 -9.24 -5.92
N LEU A 600 28.37 -8.40 -5.06
CA LEU A 600 28.90 -8.15 -3.71
C LEU A 600 28.15 -8.90 -2.60
N GLY A 601 26.96 -9.42 -2.87
CA GLY A 601 26.08 -10.00 -1.84
C GLY A 601 25.56 -8.98 -0.83
N ARG A 602 25.71 -7.68 -1.09
CA ARG A 602 25.28 -6.57 -0.24
C ARG A 602 25.09 -5.29 -1.05
N ILE A 603 24.43 -4.33 -0.44
CA ILE A 603 24.19 -3.00 -0.98
C ILE A 603 25.01 -1.98 -0.20
N GLU A 604 25.80 -1.15 -0.88
CA GLU A 604 26.64 -0.12 -0.29
C GLU A 604 26.96 1.02 -1.28
N GLY A 605 27.50 2.13 -0.77
CA GLY A 605 27.91 3.26 -1.59
C GLY A 605 26.92 4.43 -1.55
N GLN A 606 27.02 5.32 -2.52
CA GLN A 606 26.21 6.54 -2.59
C GLN A 606 25.39 6.58 -3.85
N LEU A 607 24.16 7.09 -3.76
CA LEU A 607 23.37 7.45 -4.92
C LEU A 607 23.86 8.77 -5.53
N ARG A 608 23.73 8.90 -6.83
CA ARG A 608 23.86 10.17 -7.52
C ARG A 608 22.70 11.10 -7.15
N SER A 609 22.91 12.39 -7.17
CA SER A 609 21.83 13.38 -6.99
C SER A 609 20.73 13.17 -8.04
N PHE A 610 19.49 13.25 -7.61
CA PHE A 610 18.32 13.07 -8.47
C PHE A 610 17.70 14.42 -8.83
N ASP A 611 17.46 14.67 -10.10
CA ASP A 611 16.87 15.91 -10.60
C ASP A 611 15.38 15.75 -10.90
N LEU A 612 14.54 16.13 -9.94
CA LEU A 612 13.09 16.10 -10.07
C LEU A 612 12.53 17.00 -11.19
N LYS A 613 13.26 18.03 -11.63
CA LYS A 613 12.81 18.90 -12.73
C LYS A 613 13.04 18.19 -14.07
N GLU A 614 14.17 17.54 -14.23
CA GLU A 614 14.46 16.71 -15.40
C GLU A 614 13.47 15.55 -15.49
N GLU A 615 13.22 14.88 -14.37
CA GLU A 615 12.23 13.80 -14.25
C GLU A 615 10.86 14.25 -14.75
N LYS A 616 10.33 15.35 -14.20
CA LYS A 616 9.05 15.90 -14.61
C LYS A 616 9.02 16.27 -16.09
N ALA A 617 10.07 16.91 -16.58
CA ALA A 617 10.14 17.30 -18.00
C ALA A 617 10.13 16.10 -18.95
N ASN A 618 10.81 15.00 -18.60
CA ASN A 618 10.81 13.78 -19.39
C ASN A 618 9.44 13.09 -19.35
N GLN A 619 8.80 13.01 -18.18
CA GLN A 619 7.45 12.46 -18.01
C GLN A 619 6.41 13.25 -18.84
N GLU A 620 6.40 14.57 -18.74
CA GLU A 620 5.47 15.43 -19.50
C GLU A 620 5.65 15.28 -21.02
N LEU A 621 6.89 15.14 -21.44
CA LEU A 621 7.22 14.97 -22.85
C LEU A 621 6.74 13.64 -23.41
N VAL A 622 6.96 12.55 -22.68
CA VAL A 622 6.48 11.20 -23.04
C VAL A 622 4.96 11.17 -23.05
N LEU A 623 4.30 11.72 -22.04
CA LEU A 623 2.84 11.76 -21.99
C LEU A 623 2.25 12.54 -23.17
N LYS A 624 2.83 13.68 -23.54
CA LYS A 624 2.40 14.45 -24.72
C LYS A 624 2.53 13.65 -26.02
N ALA A 625 3.61 12.87 -26.17
CA ALA A 625 3.80 12.04 -27.36
C ALA A 625 2.77 10.90 -27.43
N ILE A 626 2.44 10.29 -26.30
CA ILE A 626 1.38 9.27 -26.20
C ILE A 626 0.02 9.89 -26.53
N GLN A 627 -0.33 11.01 -25.94
CA GLN A 627 -1.58 11.73 -26.15
C GLN A 627 -1.76 12.19 -27.60
N ALA A 628 -0.66 12.49 -28.28
CA ALA A 628 -0.66 12.81 -29.72
C ALA A 628 -0.78 11.57 -30.63
N GLY A 629 -0.86 10.36 -30.07
CA GLY A 629 -0.96 9.11 -30.82
C GLY A 629 0.30 8.73 -31.60
N LEU A 630 1.47 9.21 -31.18
CA LEU A 630 2.75 9.03 -31.85
C LEU A 630 3.56 7.84 -31.36
N VAL A 631 3.20 7.28 -30.21
CA VAL A 631 3.93 6.21 -29.52
C VAL A 631 3.18 4.89 -29.64
N ALA A 632 3.86 3.84 -30.06
CA ALA A 632 3.31 2.49 -30.14
C ALA A 632 3.45 1.71 -28.82
N SER A 633 4.58 1.87 -28.12
CA SER A 633 4.81 1.32 -26.78
C SER A 633 5.69 2.26 -25.95
N ALA A 634 5.53 2.18 -24.63
CA ALA A 634 6.34 2.92 -23.68
C ALA A 634 6.63 2.04 -22.45
N HIS A 635 7.86 2.11 -21.95
CA HIS A 635 8.33 1.39 -20.78
C HIS A 635 9.35 2.23 -20.02
N ASP A 636 9.29 2.26 -18.70
CA ASP A 636 10.32 2.91 -17.92
C ASP A 636 11.60 2.03 -17.83
N CYS A 637 12.73 2.62 -17.46
CA CYS A 637 13.94 1.87 -17.17
C CYS A 637 14.18 1.83 -15.66
N ALA A 638 14.03 0.66 -15.06
CA ALA A 638 14.17 0.40 -13.64
C ALA A 638 15.29 -0.62 -13.36
N GLU A 639 15.04 -1.65 -12.57
CA GLU A 639 16.00 -2.68 -12.18
C GLU A 639 16.62 -3.41 -13.41
N GLY A 640 17.92 -3.56 -13.35
CA GLY A 640 18.69 -4.17 -14.45
C GLY A 640 18.96 -3.25 -15.64
N GLY A 641 18.45 -2.02 -15.63
CA GLY A 641 18.75 -0.96 -16.59
C GLY A 641 18.19 -1.18 -17.98
N ILE A 642 18.80 -0.53 -18.99
CA ILE A 642 18.31 -0.52 -20.38
C ILE A 642 18.23 -1.94 -20.98
N ALA A 643 19.19 -2.81 -20.66
CA ALA A 643 19.22 -4.16 -21.22
C ALA A 643 18.02 -5.00 -20.80
N VAL A 644 17.60 -4.89 -19.55
CA VAL A 644 16.41 -5.57 -19.02
C VAL A 644 15.13 -4.92 -19.58
N ALA A 645 15.00 -3.59 -19.56
CA ALA A 645 13.83 -2.89 -20.11
C ALA A 645 13.57 -3.21 -21.59
N LEU A 646 14.64 -3.28 -22.40
CA LEU A 646 14.54 -3.70 -23.82
C LEU A 646 14.08 -5.15 -23.96
N ALA A 647 14.58 -6.05 -23.10
CA ALA A 647 14.19 -7.46 -23.12
C ALA A 647 12.71 -7.63 -22.73
N GLU A 648 12.26 -6.98 -21.67
CA GLU A 648 10.86 -7.01 -21.21
C GLU A 648 9.89 -6.47 -22.26
N SER A 649 10.27 -5.37 -22.96
CA SER A 649 9.48 -4.84 -24.08
C SER A 649 9.30 -5.83 -25.23
N ALA A 650 10.25 -6.74 -25.43
CA ALA A 650 10.19 -7.77 -26.47
C ALA A 650 9.37 -9.00 -26.09
N PHE A 651 9.25 -9.32 -24.78
CA PHE A 651 8.74 -10.62 -24.31
C PHE A 651 7.26 -10.87 -24.59
N ALA A 652 6.39 -9.87 -24.38
CA ALA A 652 4.95 -10.10 -24.48
C ALA A 652 4.49 -10.59 -25.85
N ASN A 653 5.00 -10.01 -26.92
CA ASN A 653 4.68 -10.38 -28.31
C ASN A 653 5.76 -11.26 -28.96
N GLU A 654 6.77 -11.70 -28.18
CA GLU A 654 7.90 -12.53 -28.66
C GLU A 654 8.65 -11.93 -29.84
N LEU A 655 8.66 -10.62 -29.95
CA LEU A 655 9.40 -9.88 -30.97
C LEU A 655 10.89 -9.79 -30.59
N GLY A 656 11.72 -9.43 -31.57
CA GLY A 656 13.13 -9.14 -31.35
C GLY A 656 13.42 -7.65 -31.38
N LEU A 657 14.69 -7.33 -31.22
CA LEU A 657 15.21 -5.98 -31.37
C LEU A 657 16.63 -5.97 -31.89
N GLN A 658 16.99 -4.90 -32.57
CA GLN A 658 18.37 -4.59 -32.94
C GLN A 658 18.63 -3.12 -32.61
N VAL A 659 19.46 -2.89 -31.59
CA VAL A 659 19.78 -1.55 -31.10
C VAL A 659 21.29 -1.35 -31.02
N THR A 660 21.73 -0.10 -31.14
CA THR A 660 23.11 0.33 -30.98
C THR A 660 23.17 1.51 -30.01
N LEU A 661 23.91 1.37 -28.94
CA LEU A 661 24.07 2.37 -27.91
C LEU A 661 25.56 2.80 -27.86
N PRO A 662 25.87 4.09 -27.91
CA PRO A 662 27.22 4.62 -27.80
C PRO A 662 27.69 4.63 -26.34
N LEU A 663 27.51 3.50 -25.65
CA LEU A 663 27.80 3.28 -24.24
C LEU A 663 28.76 2.10 -24.10
N LYS A 664 29.61 2.11 -23.09
CA LYS A 664 30.33 0.90 -22.69
C LYS A 664 29.35 -0.13 -22.12
N LYS A 665 29.68 -1.39 -22.20
CA LYS A 665 28.84 -2.53 -21.80
C LYS A 665 28.25 -2.42 -20.40
N GLU A 666 29.03 -1.94 -19.41
CA GLU A 666 28.53 -1.79 -18.04
C GLU A 666 27.32 -0.86 -17.95
N TYR A 667 27.26 0.21 -18.75
CA TYR A 667 26.16 1.18 -18.73
C TYR A 667 24.83 0.64 -19.27
N LEU A 668 24.85 -0.52 -19.95
CA LEU A 668 23.60 -1.20 -20.34
C LEU A 668 22.79 -1.66 -19.13
N PHE A 669 23.47 -1.86 -18.00
CA PHE A 669 22.92 -2.38 -16.75
C PHE A 669 22.88 -1.33 -15.63
N ALA A 670 23.19 -0.07 -15.93
CA ALA A 670 23.07 1.00 -14.97
C ALA A 670 21.58 1.32 -14.71
N GLU A 671 21.20 1.44 -13.44
CA GLU A 671 19.83 1.72 -13.03
C GLU A 671 19.58 3.24 -12.87
N THR A 672 20.01 4.00 -13.88
CA THR A 672 19.79 5.44 -13.92
C THR A 672 18.31 5.75 -14.06
N GLN A 673 17.81 6.66 -13.26
CA GLN A 673 16.42 7.11 -13.24
C GLN A 673 16.06 8.03 -14.43
N SER A 674 14.81 8.43 -14.56
CA SER A 674 14.31 9.41 -15.56
C SER A 674 14.44 8.95 -17.02
N ARG A 675 14.38 7.65 -17.28
CA ARG A 675 14.55 7.09 -18.63
C ARG A 675 13.32 6.29 -19.06
N PHE A 676 13.05 6.35 -20.37
CA PHE A 676 11.99 5.55 -21.02
C PHE A 676 12.52 4.91 -22.30
N ILE A 677 12.06 3.70 -22.58
CA ILE A 677 12.13 3.05 -23.90
C ILE A 677 10.79 3.26 -24.59
N LEU A 678 10.81 3.85 -25.78
CA LEU A 678 9.63 4.06 -26.59
C LEU A 678 9.77 3.34 -27.93
N SER A 679 8.68 2.78 -28.45
CA SER A 679 8.62 2.40 -29.86
C SER A 679 7.68 3.31 -30.64
N VAL A 680 8.05 3.62 -31.87
CA VAL A 680 7.34 4.56 -32.76
C VAL A 680 7.23 3.96 -34.15
N SER A 681 6.03 3.94 -34.71
CA SER A 681 5.85 3.51 -36.09
C SER A 681 6.65 4.40 -37.05
N PRO A 682 7.29 3.87 -38.12
CA PRO A 682 7.99 4.68 -39.12
C PRO A 682 7.14 5.80 -39.71
N GLN A 683 5.83 5.63 -39.78
CA GLN A 683 4.89 6.65 -40.29
C GLN A 683 4.81 7.88 -39.36
N HIS A 684 5.07 7.72 -38.07
CA HIS A 684 5.01 8.79 -37.07
C HIS A 684 6.38 9.40 -36.77
N GLN A 685 7.47 8.88 -37.35
CA GLN A 685 8.84 9.28 -37.04
C GLN A 685 9.05 10.80 -37.03
N GLU A 686 8.72 11.46 -38.18
CA GLU A 686 8.97 12.90 -38.32
C GLU A 686 8.17 13.74 -37.30
N ALA A 687 6.91 13.38 -37.06
CA ALA A 687 6.06 14.07 -36.10
C ALA A 687 6.56 13.86 -34.68
N PHE A 688 6.97 12.64 -34.35
CA PHE A 688 7.54 12.31 -33.03
C PHE A 688 8.86 13.06 -32.81
N GLU A 689 9.81 12.99 -33.73
CA GLU A 689 11.11 13.68 -33.61
C GLU A 689 10.95 15.20 -33.56
N THR A 690 9.95 15.76 -34.21
CA THR A 690 9.60 17.18 -34.14
C THR A 690 9.09 17.55 -32.73
N LEU A 691 8.22 16.73 -32.14
CA LEU A 691 7.64 16.97 -30.81
C LEU A 691 8.68 16.81 -29.70
N ILE A 692 9.48 15.73 -29.74
CA ILE A 692 10.43 15.38 -28.69
C ILE A 692 11.76 16.14 -28.80
N GLY A 693 12.16 16.46 -30.03
CA GLY A 693 13.42 17.12 -30.33
C GLY A 693 14.63 16.28 -29.93
N LYS A 694 15.66 16.95 -29.40
CA LYS A 694 16.93 16.29 -29.03
C LYS A 694 16.87 15.39 -27.81
N LYS A 695 15.74 15.33 -27.11
CA LYS A 695 15.54 14.45 -25.96
C LYS A 695 15.38 12.99 -26.35
N ALA A 696 14.90 12.70 -27.57
CA ALA A 696 14.80 11.35 -28.10
C ALA A 696 16.10 10.94 -28.82
N LYS A 697 16.66 9.83 -28.39
CA LYS A 697 17.80 9.18 -29.04
C LYS A 697 17.28 7.96 -29.79
N HIS A 698 17.26 8.01 -31.13
CA HIS A 698 16.97 6.84 -31.93
C HIS A 698 18.10 5.81 -31.72
N ILE A 699 17.76 4.62 -31.23
CA ILE A 699 18.76 3.60 -30.88
C ILE A 699 18.67 2.34 -31.74
N GLY A 700 17.60 2.13 -32.48
CA GLY A 700 17.41 0.95 -33.32
C GLY A 700 15.97 0.68 -33.68
N LYS A 701 15.66 -0.58 -33.91
CA LYS A 701 14.33 -1.00 -34.35
C LYS A 701 13.91 -2.37 -33.80
N VAL A 702 12.62 -2.60 -33.82
CA VAL A 702 12.00 -3.91 -33.53
C VAL A 702 12.24 -4.87 -34.70
N THR A 703 12.53 -6.12 -34.39
CA THR A 703 12.76 -7.20 -35.37
C THR A 703 11.82 -8.37 -35.13
N GLU A 704 11.81 -9.35 -36.01
CA GLU A 704 10.97 -10.55 -35.83
C GLU A 704 11.39 -11.38 -34.61
N THR A 705 12.67 -11.51 -34.34
CA THR A 705 13.20 -12.36 -33.28
C THR A 705 14.61 -11.91 -32.89
N GLY A 706 15.05 -12.34 -31.68
CA GLY A 706 16.40 -12.12 -31.18
C GLY A 706 16.59 -10.78 -30.47
N LEU A 707 17.36 -10.79 -29.42
CA LEU A 707 17.77 -9.61 -28.68
C LEU A 707 19.21 -9.28 -29.07
N VAL A 708 19.42 -8.25 -29.89
CA VAL A 708 20.74 -7.81 -30.36
C VAL A 708 20.98 -6.38 -29.88
N ILE A 709 21.88 -6.21 -28.90
CA ILE A 709 22.22 -4.91 -28.34
C ILE A 709 23.72 -4.68 -28.48
N HIS A 710 24.12 -3.73 -29.33
CA HIS A 710 25.50 -3.33 -29.52
C HIS A 710 25.89 -2.22 -28.55
N ALA A 711 26.86 -2.48 -27.69
CA ALA A 711 27.61 -1.47 -26.93
C ALA A 711 28.90 -1.12 -27.66
N LEU A 712 29.69 -0.18 -27.13
CA LEU A 712 30.98 0.21 -27.74
C LEU A 712 32.01 -0.92 -27.72
N ASP A 713 31.94 -1.81 -26.75
CA ASP A 713 32.98 -2.79 -26.43
C ASP A 713 32.45 -4.22 -26.20
N ASP A 714 31.15 -4.46 -26.37
CA ASP A 714 30.54 -5.80 -26.28
C ASP A 714 29.19 -5.85 -27.02
N VAL A 715 28.62 -7.05 -27.21
CA VAL A 715 27.31 -7.27 -27.83
C VAL A 715 26.51 -8.28 -27.03
N ILE A 716 25.29 -7.92 -26.65
CA ILE A 716 24.28 -8.87 -26.21
C ILE A 716 23.64 -9.49 -27.44
N ASN A 717 23.67 -10.82 -27.52
CA ASN A 717 23.04 -11.56 -28.62
C ASN A 717 22.46 -12.88 -28.08
N CYS A 718 21.13 -12.94 -27.95
CA CYS A 718 20.45 -14.17 -27.55
C CYS A 718 19.04 -14.25 -28.17
N SER A 719 18.45 -15.44 -28.11
CA SER A 719 17.07 -15.65 -28.54
C SER A 719 16.09 -14.99 -27.60
N THR A 720 15.11 -14.25 -28.10
CA THR A 720 13.99 -13.71 -27.29
C THR A 720 13.29 -14.81 -26.51
N LYS A 721 13.03 -15.95 -27.15
CA LYS A 721 12.35 -17.10 -26.53
C LYS A 721 13.16 -17.70 -25.39
N GLU A 722 14.49 -17.85 -25.55
CA GLU A 722 15.37 -18.33 -24.48
C GLU A 722 15.38 -17.36 -23.29
N ALA A 723 15.57 -16.06 -23.55
CA ALA A 723 15.60 -15.05 -22.52
C ALA A 723 14.27 -14.96 -21.75
N LYS A 724 13.14 -15.01 -22.49
CA LYS A 724 11.80 -15.04 -21.89
C LYS A 724 11.59 -16.27 -21.01
N ALA A 725 12.00 -17.46 -21.45
CA ALA A 725 11.85 -18.68 -20.66
C ALA A 725 12.66 -18.60 -19.34
N LEU A 726 13.89 -18.10 -19.38
CA LEU A 726 14.69 -17.88 -18.17
C LEU A 726 14.03 -16.90 -17.20
N TRP A 727 13.40 -15.85 -17.73
CA TRP A 727 12.68 -14.85 -16.94
C TRP A 727 11.36 -15.39 -16.35
N GLU A 728 10.56 -16.15 -17.12
CA GLU A 728 9.29 -16.72 -16.64
C GLU A 728 9.50 -17.90 -15.67
N ASP A 729 10.53 -18.72 -15.84
CA ASP A 729 10.74 -19.95 -15.07
C ASP A 729 11.52 -19.74 -13.76
N ALA A 730 12.13 -18.57 -13.54
CA ALA A 730 13.04 -18.32 -12.42
C ALA A 730 12.36 -18.55 -11.05
N ILE A 731 11.25 -17.88 -10.76
CA ILE A 731 10.50 -18.05 -9.50
C ILE A 731 9.92 -19.47 -9.39
N PRO A 732 9.21 -20.03 -10.39
CA PRO A 732 8.73 -21.39 -10.34
C PRO A 732 9.81 -22.44 -10.07
N CYS A 733 11.01 -22.26 -10.61
CA CYS A 733 12.13 -23.18 -10.34
C CYS A 733 12.63 -23.10 -8.89
N LEU A 734 12.73 -21.89 -8.33
CA LEU A 734 13.12 -21.69 -6.93
C LEU A 734 12.07 -22.28 -5.96
N MET A 735 10.79 -22.10 -6.26
CA MET A 735 9.68 -22.64 -5.44
C MET A 735 9.62 -24.18 -5.42
N LYS A 736 10.17 -24.87 -6.43
CA LYS A 736 10.19 -26.34 -6.51
C LYS A 736 11.39 -26.97 -5.79
N GLN A 737 12.36 -26.18 -5.33
CA GLN A 737 13.52 -26.71 -4.60
C GLN A 737 13.06 -27.38 -3.31
N LYS A 738 13.43 -28.67 -3.13
CA LYS A 738 13.18 -29.39 -1.87
C LYS A 738 14.03 -28.77 -0.77
N ALA A 739 13.45 -28.62 0.41
CA ALA A 739 14.15 -28.20 1.62
C ALA A 739 15.31 -29.13 1.99
#